data_31e9eb39c4dc8990d5359f8bcd0a68a7
#
_entry.id   31e9eb39c4dc8990d5359f8bcd0a68a7
#
_cell.length_a   1.000
_cell.length_b   1.000
_cell.length_c   1.000
_cell.angle_alpha   90.00
_cell.angle_beta   90.00
_cell.angle_gamma   90.00
#
_symmetry.space_group_name_H-M   'P 1'
#
loop_
_entity.id
_entity.type
_entity.pdbx_description
1 polymer ?
#
loop_
_entity_poly.entity_id
_entity_poly.type
_entity_poly.pdbx_seq_one_letter_code
_entity_poly.pdbx_strand_id
1 'polypeptide(L)'
;MKRTSGVLCCTLATLLFSAFGFFYAREGRVIGRDQLERGPVRGTQDPPELNSESATEHSTEEAGNADCSFFGADHDKIAAIGLRENVRSRSDDRNQAGRGSRLGLLTMQVTSKLPSEPPSAEIKFPFEPPYGNDPGNYTNLIDRHIFPALLTAGVPPAKLTTDYEFIRRVTLDLTGRIPMKDRVLSFVADSSTDKRSRLVDELINSPEWVDKWTMYYGDLFQNTSQNTQMTMYQQGVLAMNTWIRDSLANGKPYDQMARELISVQGTDSYQVGQINWLVGGSMGGGPYQDHVDARTARMGQHLLGMAHINCIGCHDGAGHLDALSLWGKDAKRTQFWQLASFLSRTEAYATNITIGTSTQQFWGLREAPTPGVNNNYLQDYRLNTTTGNRPARQPAAFGGRTTVPPVYVFSGRGPAAGENYRAALAGEVTSDFQFARAAVNYLWKEFFGIGIVDPPDFFDPLRLDENNPPPAPWTLQPSHPALLRELAQDFVSNGYNVKDLMRKIVNSRAYQLSSRYNGTWNVTWERLFARKLVRRMWGEELHDSIVQSSGIIPNYNLGTIYGTKSWAMQFPETRIVPTQFVKDFMNGNRDEEERLQEVSIQQALNLMNNGVVTSRVTASNAAGLLARSLTMTNDELVDHLFLTVLSRYPTAAEKSTAVTSLQTGTRNQKAEQLLWSLYNKVDFIFNY
;
A
#
# COMPACT_ATOMS: atom_id res chain seq x y z
N MET A 1 -30.47 34.58 17.14
CA MET A 1 -30.45 33.11 17.10
C MET A 1 -29.26 32.56 16.31
N LYS A 2 -28.05 33.09 16.49
CA LYS A 2 -26.84 32.66 15.74
C LYS A 2 -25.64 32.33 16.67
N ARG A 3 -25.84 32.15 17.97
CA ARG A 3 -24.73 32.00 18.93
C ARG A 3 -24.60 30.61 19.60
N THR A 4 -25.56 29.70 19.46
CA THR A 4 -25.51 28.37 20.10
C THR A 4 -25.03 27.24 19.18
N SER A 5 -25.01 27.44 17.88
CA SER A 5 -24.43 26.46 16.93
C SER A 5 -22.87 26.44 16.96
N GLY A 6 -22.24 27.47 17.52
CA GLY A 6 -20.79 27.60 17.54
C GLY A 6 -20.08 26.71 18.57
N VAL A 7 -20.72 26.39 19.67
CA VAL A 7 -20.03 25.72 20.79
C VAL A 7 -19.87 24.21 20.54
N LEU A 8 -20.83 23.55 19.95
CA LEU A 8 -20.70 22.11 19.61
C LEU A 8 -19.77 21.89 18.43
N CYS A 9 -19.78 22.82 17.47
CA CYS A 9 -18.88 22.84 16.31
C CYS A 9 -17.43 23.10 16.74
N CYS A 10 -17.22 24.01 17.70
CA CYS A 10 -15.88 24.34 18.21
C CYS A 10 -15.26 23.19 19.02
N THR A 11 -16.04 22.41 19.79
CA THR A 11 -15.51 21.28 20.55
C THR A 11 -15.14 20.09 19.68
N LEU A 12 -15.87 19.83 18.59
CA LEU A 12 -15.50 18.79 17.62
C LEU A 12 -14.35 19.21 16.70
N ALA A 13 -14.35 20.46 16.24
CA ALA A 13 -13.22 21.03 15.49
C ALA A 13 -11.94 21.03 16.33
N THR A 14 -12.04 21.33 17.63
CA THR A 14 -10.88 21.27 18.54
C THR A 14 -10.39 19.85 18.74
N LEU A 15 -11.25 18.83 18.70
CA LEU A 15 -10.87 17.43 18.78
C LEU A 15 -10.18 16.91 17.50
N LEU A 16 -10.63 17.35 16.33
CA LEU A 16 -9.95 17.09 15.05
C LEU A 16 -8.65 17.90 14.96
N PHE A 17 -8.66 19.19 15.31
CA PHE A 17 -7.46 20.03 15.32
C PHE A 17 -6.39 19.54 16.30
N SER A 18 -6.74 18.95 17.44
CA SER A 18 -5.75 18.38 18.36
C SER A 18 -5.15 17.08 17.83
N ALA A 19 -5.88 16.30 17.01
CA ALA A 19 -5.32 15.14 16.33
C ALA A 19 -4.42 15.54 15.14
N PHE A 20 -4.74 16.62 14.44
CA PHE A 20 -4.02 17.10 13.26
C PHE A 20 -2.97 18.20 13.58
N GLY A 21 -3.19 19.01 14.60
CA GLY A 21 -2.31 20.14 14.93
C GLY A 21 -0.94 19.80 15.51
N PHE A 22 -0.78 18.60 16.12
CA PHE A 22 0.50 18.19 16.69
C PHE A 22 1.55 17.74 15.64
N PHE A 23 1.12 17.42 14.43
CA PHE A 23 2.05 17.05 13.35
C PHE A 23 2.77 18.24 12.72
N TYR A 24 2.20 19.44 12.74
CA TYR A 24 2.76 20.63 12.07
C TYR A 24 3.66 21.49 12.93
N ALA A 25 3.61 21.39 14.25
CA ALA A 25 4.34 22.30 15.14
C ALA A 25 5.82 21.95 15.36
N ARG A 26 6.38 20.93 14.75
CA ARG A 26 7.75 20.48 15.00
C ARG A 26 8.70 20.42 13.80
N GLU A 27 8.23 20.71 12.59
CA GLU A 27 9.09 20.87 11.41
C GLU A 27 8.99 22.29 10.83
N GLY A 28 9.22 23.28 11.65
CA GLY A 28 9.36 24.67 11.22
C GLY A 28 10.72 24.91 10.57
N ARG A 29 10.85 24.59 9.29
CA ARG A 29 11.67 25.34 8.33
C ARG A 29 10.84 25.59 7.09
N VAL A 30 10.21 26.74 7.09
CA VAL A 30 9.62 27.36 5.90
C VAL A 30 10.77 27.72 4.96
N ILE A 31 10.84 27.03 3.83
CA ILE A 31 11.57 27.57 2.68
C ILE A 31 10.55 28.43 1.92
N GLY A 32 10.78 29.73 2.00
CA GLY A 32 9.97 30.73 1.33
C GLY A 32 10.03 30.55 -0.19
N ARG A 33 8.86 30.48 -0.79
CA ARG A 33 8.67 30.83 -2.20
C ARG A 33 8.76 32.34 -2.31
N ASP A 34 9.76 32.83 -3.00
CA ASP A 34 9.69 34.15 -3.60
C ASP A 34 10.23 34.13 -5.03
N GLN A 35 9.25 34.41 -5.89
CA GLN A 35 9.26 35.25 -7.08
C GLN A 35 10.26 34.97 -8.23
N LEU A 36 9.65 34.47 -9.28
CA LEU A 36 10.03 34.74 -10.68
C LEU A 36 9.82 36.22 -11.00
N GLU A 37 10.89 36.96 -11.29
CA GLU A 37 10.83 38.06 -12.25
C GLU A 37 12.12 38.16 -13.09
N ARG A 38 11.90 38.61 -14.32
CA ARG A 38 12.79 38.49 -15.48
C ARG A 38 13.78 39.63 -15.61
N GLY A 39 14.96 39.31 -16.26
CA GLY A 39 15.54 40.06 -17.34
C GLY A 39 16.71 40.99 -16.97
N PRO A 40 17.45 41.44 -17.99
CA PRO A 40 18.81 40.95 -18.26
C PRO A 40 19.87 42.06 -18.04
N VAL A 41 21.16 41.76 -18.19
CA VAL A 41 22.22 42.52 -18.88
C VAL A 41 23.61 42.32 -18.24
N ARG A 42 24.50 41.79 -19.07
CA ARG A 42 25.94 41.99 -19.28
C ARG A 42 26.80 42.68 -18.26
N GLY A 43 27.97 42.08 -18.02
CA GLY A 43 29.16 42.78 -17.50
C GLY A 43 30.32 41.82 -17.27
N THR A 44 31.23 41.81 -18.20
CA THR A 44 32.57 41.21 -18.16
C THR A 44 33.44 41.77 -17.05
N GLN A 45 34.21 40.90 -16.36
CA GLN A 45 35.61 41.17 -15.99
C GLN A 45 36.29 39.91 -15.44
N ASP A 46 37.48 39.68 -15.92
CA ASP A 46 38.40 38.58 -15.68
C ASP A 46 39.10 38.65 -14.30
N PRO A 47 39.89 37.62 -13.92
CA PRO A 47 40.15 37.22 -12.53
C PRO A 47 41.45 37.79 -11.96
N PRO A 48 41.79 37.53 -10.70
CA PRO A 48 43.18 37.39 -10.31
C PRO A 48 43.52 35.98 -9.77
N GLU A 49 44.78 35.71 -10.03
CA GLU A 49 45.57 34.50 -9.90
C GLU A 49 45.72 33.92 -8.49
N LEU A 50 45.87 32.61 -8.52
CA LEU A 50 46.66 31.67 -7.73
C LEU A 50 47.36 32.17 -6.46
N ASN A 51 47.14 31.41 -5.38
CA ASN A 51 48.25 30.87 -4.62
C ASN A 51 47.97 29.45 -4.13
N SER A 52 48.96 28.58 -4.41
CA SER A 52 49.10 27.21 -4.02
C SER A 52 49.35 27.06 -2.50
N GLU A 53 48.82 25.99 -1.96
CA GLU A 53 49.36 25.05 -0.97
C GLU A 53 48.30 24.63 0.03
N SER A 54 47.83 23.45 -0.09
CA SER A 54 47.94 22.29 0.81
C SER A 54 46.95 21.22 0.38
N ALA A 55 47.51 20.17 -0.18
CA ALA A 55 46.80 18.91 -0.35
C ALA A 55 46.62 18.28 1.04
N THR A 56 45.37 18.09 1.46
CA THR A 56 45.02 17.05 2.42
C THR A 56 43.54 16.76 2.32
N GLU A 57 43.25 15.49 2.02
CA GLU A 57 42.03 14.76 2.29
C GLU A 57 40.72 15.38 1.78
N HIS A 58 40.48 15.27 0.48
CA HIS A 58 39.11 15.26 -0.03
C HIS A 58 38.48 13.92 0.27
N SER A 59 37.54 13.95 1.20
CA SER A 59 36.61 12.89 1.45
C SER A 59 35.88 12.56 0.14
N THR A 60 35.95 11.29 -0.25
CA THR A 60 35.27 10.70 -1.41
C THR A 60 33.74 10.65 -1.26
N GLU A 61 33.16 11.43 -0.36
CA GLU A 61 31.73 11.38 -0.04
C GLU A 61 30.83 12.26 -0.92
N GLU A 62 31.35 13.26 -1.62
CA GLU A 62 30.51 14.17 -2.42
C GLU A 62 30.26 13.73 -3.88
N ALA A 63 31.06 12.85 -4.43
CA ALA A 63 30.93 12.42 -5.84
C ALA A 63 29.82 11.34 -6.05
N GLY A 64 29.32 10.71 -4.99
CA GLY A 64 28.33 9.62 -5.09
C GLY A 64 26.87 10.07 -5.24
N ASN A 65 26.53 11.27 -4.81
CA ASN A 65 25.14 11.72 -4.74
C ASN A 65 24.62 12.46 -5.98
N ALA A 66 25.52 12.92 -6.86
CA ALA A 66 25.12 13.75 -8.00
C ALA A 66 24.49 13.00 -9.16
N ASP A 67 24.76 11.68 -9.29
CA ASP A 67 24.33 10.89 -10.46
C ASP A 67 23.05 10.07 -10.29
N CYS A 68 22.46 10.03 -9.12
CA CYS A 68 21.25 9.24 -8.85
C CYS A 68 19.96 10.06 -9.01
N SER A 69 19.85 10.81 -10.11
CA SER A 69 18.65 11.58 -10.47
C SER A 69 17.42 10.70 -10.77
N PHE A 70 17.59 9.39 -10.87
CA PHE A 70 16.55 8.44 -11.23
C PHE A 70 15.45 8.27 -10.17
N PHE A 71 15.78 8.49 -8.91
CA PHE A 71 14.80 8.37 -7.83
C PHE A 71 14.12 9.69 -7.43
N GLY A 72 14.59 10.83 -7.94
CA GLY A 72 14.02 12.12 -7.55
C GLY A 72 13.83 12.25 -6.03
N ALA A 73 12.63 12.59 -5.60
CA ALA A 73 12.27 12.69 -4.18
C ALA A 73 12.30 11.36 -3.42
N ASP A 74 12.32 10.23 -4.11
CA ASP A 74 12.29 8.90 -3.47
C ASP A 74 13.69 8.39 -3.11
N HIS A 75 14.75 8.89 -3.78
CA HIS A 75 16.13 8.60 -3.38
C HIS A 75 16.38 8.98 -1.92
N ASP A 76 15.98 10.18 -1.52
CA ASP A 76 16.18 10.65 -0.15
C ASP A 76 15.32 9.86 0.85
N LYS A 77 14.16 9.37 0.44
CA LYS A 77 13.32 8.49 1.27
C LYS A 77 13.96 7.12 1.45
N ILE A 78 14.46 6.51 0.38
CA ILE A 78 15.12 5.18 0.41
C ILE A 78 16.42 5.27 1.20
N ALA A 79 17.23 6.30 0.95
CA ALA A 79 18.45 6.57 1.71
C ALA A 79 18.15 6.83 3.20
N ALA A 80 17.10 7.60 3.49
CA ALA A 80 16.67 7.87 4.86
C ALA A 80 16.15 6.61 5.58
N ILE A 81 15.52 5.68 4.87
CA ILE A 81 15.07 4.39 5.42
C ILE A 81 16.27 3.50 5.73
N GLY A 82 17.19 3.35 4.78
CA GLY A 82 18.39 2.56 4.96
C GLY A 82 19.32 3.13 6.04
N LEU A 83 19.49 4.44 6.08
CA LEU A 83 20.20 5.13 7.16
C LEU A 83 19.52 4.92 8.52
N ARG A 84 18.18 4.89 8.57
CA ARG A 84 17.44 4.60 9.82
C ARG A 84 17.62 3.15 10.28
N GLU A 85 17.64 2.18 9.38
CA GLU A 85 17.90 0.78 9.73
C GLU A 85 19.36 0.55 10.14
N ASN A 86 20.32 1.19 9.48
CA ASN A 86 21.73 1.08 9.84
C ASN A 86 22.11 1.90 11.07
N VAL A 87 21.47 3.05 11.28
CA VAL A 87 21.62 3.83 12.52
C VAL A 87 20.99 3.06 13.69
N ARG A 88 19.94 2.27 13.47
CA ARG A 88 19.42 1.33 14.47
C ARG A 88 20.41 0.22 14.82
N SER A 89 21.27 -0.19 13.87
CA SER A 89 22.32 -1.19 14.11
C SER A 89 23.63 -0.61 14.65
N ARG A 90 23.86 0.70 14.49
CA ARG A 90 25.14 1.36 14.85
C ARG A 90 25.06 2.27 16.06
N SER A 91 23.90 2.82 16.40
CA SER A 91 23.78 3.68 17.57
C SER A 91 23.41 2.87 18.79
N ASP A 92 24.22 3.02 19.84
CA ASP A 92 23.80 2.69 21.20
C ASP A 92 22.32 2.94 21.40
N ASP A 93 21.58 1.93 21.82
CA ASP A 93 20.12 1.90 22.07
C ASP A 93 19.54 3.08 22.88
N ARG A 94 20.38 3.98 23.37
CA ARG A 94 19.98 5.03 24.33
C ARG A 94 19.33 6.28 23.74
N ASN A 95 19.58 6.61 22.46
CA ASN A 95 19.08 7.87 21.89
C ASN A 95 17.97 7.74 20.84
N GLN A 96 17.63 6.53 20.38
CA GLN A 96 16.52 6.29 19.43
C GLN A 96 15.32 5.56 20.02
N ALA A 97 15.42 5.05 21.23
CA ALA A 97 14.33 4.37 21.95
C ALA A 97 13.05 5.23 22.16
N GLY A 98 13.06 6.48 21.77
CA GLY A 98 11.95 7.43 21.96
C GLY A 98 11.14 7.82 20.72
N ARG A 99 11.51 7.35 19.51
CA ARG A 99 10.77 7.72 18.29
C ARG A 99 10.10 6.47 17.68
N GLY A 100 8.83 6.26 18.03
CA GLY A 100 7.98 5.28 17.37
C GLY A 100 7.80 5.54 15.87
N SER A 101 7.34 4.52 15.14
CA SER A 101 6.92 4.71 13.76
C SER A 101 5.81 5.77 13.68
N ARG A 102 5.65 6.42 12.53
CA ARG A 102 4.51 7.34 12.30
C ARG A 102 3.18 6.66 12.60
N LEU A 103 3.05 5.40 12.21
CA LEU A 103 1.84 4.62 12.44
C LEU A 103 1.61 4.29 13.92
N GLY A 104 2.67 3.98 14.67
CA GLY A 104 2.59 3.77 16.12
C GLY A 104 2.19 5.02 16.88
N LEU A 105 2.74 6.18 16.51
CA LEU A 105 2.34 7.48 17.06
C LEU A 105 0.87 7.79 16.73
N LEU A 106 0.45 7.58 15.50
CA LEU A 106 -0.94 7.72 15.08
C LEU A 106 -1.86 6.80 15.91
N THR A 107 -1.44 5.55 16.11
CA THR A 107 -2.19 4.57 16.92
C THR A 107 -2.39 5.08 18.34
N MET A 108 -1.36 5.64 19.00
CA MET A 108 -1.48 6.19 20.33
C MET A 108 -2.45 7.38 20.37
N GLN A 109 -2.36 8.28 19.39
CA GLN A 109 -3.24 9.45 19.31
C GLN A 109 -4.69 9.06 19.05
N VAL A 110 -4.95 8.16 18.11
CA VAL A 110 -6.29 7.70 17.78
C VAL A 110 -6.90 6.96 18.97
N THR A 111 -6.19 5.99 19.54
CA THR A 111 -6.71 5.18 20.65
C THR A 111 -7.00 6.00 21.90
N SER A 112 -6.26 7.08 22.16
CA SER A 112 -6.56 8.01 23.26
C SER A 112 -7.87 8.79 23.08
N LYS A 113 -8.42 8.83 21.86
CA LYS A 113 -9.68 9.51 21.53
C LYS A 113 -10.85 8.54 21.32
N LEU A 114 -10.58 7.26 21.20
CA LEU A 114 -11.63 6.26 21.14
C LEU A 114 -12.34 6.21 22.48
N PRO A 115 -13.67 6.03 22.50
CA PRO A 115 -14.39 5.86 23.75
C PRO A 115 -13.84 4.65 24.51
N SER A 116 -13.83 4.72 25.84
CA SER A 116 -13.68 3.54 26.69
C SER A 116 -14.70 2.50 26.27
N GLU A 117 -14.40 1.22 26.45
CA GLU A 117 -15.18 0.08 25.95
C GLU A 117 -16.69 0.30 25.81
N PRO A 118 -17.34 -0.16 24.71
CA PRO A 118 -18.76 0.00 24.52
C PRO A 118 -19.52 -0.60 25.69
N PRO A 119 -20.64 0.03 26.16
CA PRO A 119 -21.31 -0.30 27.39
C PRO A 119 -22.06 -1.64 27.41
N SER A 120 -21.98 -2.44 26.36
CA SER A 120 -22.77 -3.67 26.30
C SER A 120 -21.93 -4.88 25.96
N ALA A 121 -22.23 -5.91 26.72
CA ALA A 121 -21.72 -7.25 26.67
C ALA A 121 -20.28 -7.36 27.21
N GLU A 122 -20.15 -7.79 28.45
CA GLU A 122 -19.03 -8.63 28.84
C GLU A 122 -18.99 -9.80 27.84
N ILE A 123 -18.21 -9.63 26.76
CA ILE A 123 -17.85 -10.74 25.92
C ILE A 123 -16.92 -11.56 26.79
N LYS A 124 -17.48 -12.56 27.44
CA LYS A 124 -16.70 -13.63 28.05
C LYS A 124 -16.01 -14.35 26.90
N PHE A 125 -14.84 -13.87 26.51
CA PHE A 125 -13.98 -14.67 25.68
C PHE A 125 -13.63 -15.93 26.44
N PRO A 126 -13.91 -17.12 25.87
CA PRO A 126 -13.48 -18.37 26.49
C PRO A 126 -11.98 -18.54 26.52
N PHE A 127 -11.21 -17.53 26.00
CA PHE A 127 -9.80 -17.65 25.74
C PHE A 127 -9.04 -16.40 26.21
N GLU A 128 -8.64 -16.39 27.46
CA GLU A 128 -7.36 -15.78 27.74
C GLU A 128 -6.33 -16.54 26.91
N PRO A 129 -5.48 -15.85 26.11
CA PRO A 129 -4.47 -16.55 25.33
C PRO A 129 -3.65 -17.39 26.31
N PRO A 130 -3.46 -18.69 26.06
CA PRO A 130 -2.52 -19.47 26.85
C PRO A 130 -1.14 -18.91 26.57
N TYR A 131 -0.62 -18.09 27.46
CA TYR A 131 0.76 -17.67 27.46
C TYR A 131 1.60 -18.87 27.91
N GLY A 132 2.19 -19.56 26.97
CA GLY A 132 3.11 -20.65 27.22
C GLY A 132 4.09 -20.78 26.06
N ASN A 133 5.29 -21.22 26.37
CA ASN A 133 6.35 -21.47 25.36
C ASN A 133 6.05 -22.71 24.48
N ASP A 134 4.91 -23.37 24.65
CA ASP A 134 4.55 -24.54 23.86
C ASP A 134 3.81 -24.13 22.58
N PRO A 135 4.45 -24.20 21.40
CA PRO A 135 3.83 -23.92 20.11
C PRO A 135 2.61 -24.78 19.80
N GLY A 136 2.47 -25.95 20.45
CA GLY A 136 1.34 -26.86 20.31
C GLY A 136 0.02 -26.28 20.84
N ASN A 137 0.08 -25.27 21.73
CA ASN A 137 -1.09 -24.61 22.26
C ASN A 137 -1.79 -23.66 21.28
N TYR A 138 -1.17 -23.36 20.14
CA TYR A 138 -1.72 -22.47 19.13
C TYR A 138 -2.13 -23.26 17.88
N THR A 139 -3.37 -23.15 17.47
CA THR A 139 -3.89 -23.78 16.24
C THR A 139 -3.53 -22.99 14.97
N ASN A 140 -3.38 -21.67 15.08
CA ASN A 140 -3.01 -20.80 13.96
C ASN A 140 -1.49 -20.69 13.86
N LEU A 141 -0.95 -20.86 12.62
CA LEU A 141 0.47 -20.77 12.33
C LEU A 141 1.08 -19.44 12.81
N ILE A 142 0.39 -18.32 12.60
CA ILE A 142 0.87 -16.98 12.97
C ILE A 142 1.03 -16.86 14.49
N ASP A 143 0.03 -17.33 15.23
CA ASP A 143 0.02 -17.25 16.69
C ASP A 143 1.14 -18.07 17.33
N ARG A 144 1.55 -19.18 16.70
CA ARG A 144 2.69 -20.01 17.13
C ARG A 144 4.02 -19.26 17.14
N HIS A 145 4.14 -18.18 16.37
CA HIS A 145 5.36 -17.36 16.32
C HIS A 145 5.23 -16.07 17.12
N ILE A 146 4.09 -15.38 17.02
CA ILE A 146 3.91 -14.05 17.64
C ILE A 146 3.90 -14.15 19.16
N PHE A 147 3.07 -15.03 19.74
CA PHE A 147 2.91 -15.06 21.19
C PHE A 147 4.15 -15.57 21.95
N PRO A 148 4.87 -16.61 21.49
CA PRO A 148 6.15 -16.98 22.11
C PRO A 148 7.23 -15.88 22.00
N ALA A 149 7.27 -15.14 20.88
CA ALA A 149 8.18 -14.01 20.74
C ALA A 149 7.85 -12.87 21.74
N LEU A 150 6.57 -12.57 21.92
CA LEU A 150 6.12 -11.61 22.94
C LEU A 150 6.50 -12.06 24.35
N LEU A 151 6.30 -13.33 24.66
CA LEU A 151 6.68 -13.89 25.96
C LEU A 151 8.19 -13.81 26.21
N THR A 152 8.99 -14.18 25.23
CA THR A 152 10.46 -14.10 25.29
C THR A 152 10.94 -12.66 25.49
N ALA A 153 10.27 -11.69 24.84
CA ALA A 153 10.56 -10.26 24.98
C ALA A 153 10.01 -9.65 26.29
N GLY A 154 9.24 -10.40 27.08
CA GLY A 154 8.58 -9.88 28.27
C GLY A 154 7.50 -8.83 27.98
N VAL A 155 6.88 -8.88 26.78
CA VAL A 155 5.91 -7.90 26.31
C VAL A 155 4.49 -8.50 26.39
N PRO A 156 3.62 -7.99 27.26
CA PRO A 156 2.25 -8.44 27.30
C PRO A 156 1.50 -7.97 26.04
N PRO A 157 0.71 -8.85 25.39
CA PRO A 157 -0.13 -8.43 24.28
C PRO A 157 -1.33 -7.59 24.76
N ALA A 158 -1.88 -6.80 23.84
CA ALA A 158 -3.18 -6.16 24.05
C ALA A 158 -4.28 -7.21 24.26
N LYS A 159 -5.40 -6.80 24.84
CA LYS A 159 -6.60 -7.66 24.89
C LYS A 159 -7.14 -7.93 23.48
N LEU A 160 -7.94 -8.96 23.32
CA LEU A 160 -8.68 -9.18 22.08
C LEU A 160 -9.75 -8.09 21.90
N THR A 161 -10.06 -7.80 20.63
CA THR A 161 -11.15 -6.88 20.25
C THR A 161 -12.50 -7.39 20.75
N THR A 162 -13.39 -6.46 21.04
CA THR A 162 -14.83 -6.76 21.16
C THR A 162 -15.39 -7.24 19.81
N ASP A 163 -16.56 -7.87 19.83
CA ASP A 163 -17.20 -8.31 18.58
C ASP A 163 -17.61 -7.13 17.69
N TYR A 164 -17.99 -5.99 18.29
CA TYR A 164 -18.27 -4.75 17.57
C TYR A 164 -17.02 -4.24 16.81
N GLU A 165 -15.87 -4.24 17.48
CA GLU A 165 -14.60 -3.82 16.84
C GLU A 165 -14.15 -4.84 15.79
N PHE A 166 -14.28 -6.15 16.09
CA PHE A 166 -13.87 -7.20 15.17
C PHE A 166 -14.65 -7.14 13.86
N ILE A 167 -16.01 -7.14 13.94
CA ILE A 167 -16.82 -7.12 12.71
C ILE A 167 -16.56 -5.87 11.88
N ARG A 168 -16.41 -4.69 12.52
CA ARG A 168 -16.07 -3.46 11.79
C ARG A 168 -14.71 -3.58 11.12
N ARG A 169 -13.68 -3.98 11.85
CA ARG A 169 -12.31 -4.10 11.37
C ARG A 169 -12.22 -5.07 10.20
N VAL A 170 -12.69 -6.30 10.39
CA VAL A 170 -12.53 -7.36 9.38
C VAL A 170 -13.36 -7.09 8.14
N THR A 171 -14.55 -6.49 8.26
CA THR A 171 -15.35 -6.10 7.11
C THR A 171 -14.65 -5.00 6.30
N LEU A 172 -14.11 -3.96 6.94
CA LEU A 172 -13.32 -2.94 6.28
C LEU A 172 -12.06 -3.51 5.62
N ASP A 173 -11.31 -4.35 6.34
CA ASP A 173 -10.05 -4.91 5.83
C ASP A 173 -10.28 -5.88 4.67
N LEU A 174 -11.37 -6.62 4.64
CA LEU A 174 -11.66 -7.57 3.57
C LEU A 174 -12.49 -6.98 2.42
N THR A 175 -13.38 -6.03 2.68
CA THR A 175 -14.36 -5.55 1.68
C THR A 175 -14.30 -4.05 1.36
N GLY A 176 -13.54 -3.28 2.14
CA GLY A 176 -13.43 -1.83 1.96
C GLY A 176 -14.67 -1.05 2.38
N ARG A 177 -15.62 -1.65 3.10
CA ARG A 177 -16.86 -1.01 3.59
C ARG A 177 -17.09 -1.35 5.05
N ILE A 178 -17.84 -0.49 5.75
CA ILE A 178 -18.32 -0.83 7.11
C ILE A 178 -19.42 -1.88 7.02
N PRO A 179 -19.62 -2.71 8.08
CA PRO A 179 -20.73 -3.66 8.09
C PRO A 179 -22.09 -2.95 8.17
N MET A 180 -23.11 -3.55 7.58
CA MET A 180 -24.51 -3.11 7.75
C MET A 180 -24.96 -3.30 9.19
N LYS A 181 -25.77 -2.36 9.72
CA LYS A 181 -26.29 -2.40 11.11
C LYS A 181 -26.85 -3.76 11.51
N ASP A 182 -27.73 -4.32 10.68
CA ASP A 182 -28.41 -5.58 11.03
C ASP A 182 -27.42 -6.77 11.07
N ARG A 183 -26.37 -6.71 10.24
CA ARG A 183 -25.27 -7.68 10.29
C ARG A 183 -24.44 -7.56 11.57
N VAL A 184 -24.19 -6.32 12.04
CA VAL A 184 -23.54 -6.09 13.35
C VAL A 184 -24.35 -6.71 14.47
N LEU A 185 -25.66 -6.42 14.53
CA LEU A 185 -26.53 -6.92 15.58
C LEU A 185 -26.63 -8.45 15.57
N SER A 186 -26.83 -9.07 14.40
CA SER A 186 -26.90 -10.52 14.28
C SER A 186 -25.59 -11.21 14.68
N PHE A 187 -24.44 -10.64 14.28
CA PHE A 187 -23.13 -11.18 14.62
C PHE A 187 -22.82 -11.10 16.11
N VAL A 188 -23.15 -9.97 16.74
CA VAL A 188 -22.92 -9.79 18.19
C VAL A 188 -23.86 -10.70 19.01
N ALA A 189 -25.09 -10.88 18.57
CA ALA A 189 -26.06 -11.77 19.23
C ALA A 189 -25.73 -13.27 19.04
N ASP A 190 -24.94 -13.64 18.08
CA ASP A 190 -24.52 -15.03 17.87
C ASP A 190 -23.57 -15.47 18.99
N SER A 191 -23.92 -16.51 19.71
CA SER A 191 -23.14 -17.07 20.84
C SER A 191 -22.18 -18.19 20.40
N SER A 192 -22.15 -18.58 19.12
CA SER A 192 -21.29 -19.66 18.65
C SER A 192 -19.82 -19.27 18.65
N THR A 193 -18.97 -20.23 18.99
CA THR A 193 -17.52 -20.02 19.14
C THR A 193 -16.80 -19.78 17.82
N ASP A 194 -17.39 -20.23 16.72
CA ASP A 194 -16.85 -20.14 15.36
C ASP A 194 -17.38 -18.93 14.56
N LYS A 195 -18.19 -18.07 15.15
CA LYS A 195 -18.85 -16.95 14.46
C LYS A 195 -17.87 -16.02 13.73
N ARG A 196 -16.66 -15.79 14.30
CA ARG A 196 -15.64 -14.94 13.68
C ARG A 196 -15.08 -15.57 12.40
N SER A 197 -14.77 -16.87 12.43
CA SER A 197 -14.27 -17.57 11.24
C SER A 197 -15.33 -17.70 10.13
N ARG A 198 -16.60 -17.93 10.51
CA ARG A 198 -17.72 -17.93 9.55
C ARG A 198 -17.92 -16.55 8.89
N LEU A 199 -17.82 -15.47 9.67
CA LEU A 199 -17.86 -14.13 9.13
C LEU A 199 -16.70 -13.88 8.13
N VAL A 200 -15.50 -14.31 8.49
CA VAL A 200 -14.33 -14.22 7.59
C VAL A 200 -14.59 -14.95 6.28
N ASP A 201 -15.10 -16.19 6.32
CA ASP A 201 -15.41 -16.97 5.14
C ASP A 201 -16.49 -16.32 4.27
N GLU A 202 -17.52 -15.73 4.87
CA GLU A 202 -18.53 -14.96 4.16
C GLU A 202 -17.93 -13.77 3.44
N LEU A 203 -17.12 -12.95 4.13
CA LEU A 203 -16.53 -11.73 3.58
C LEU A 203 -15.53 -12.02 2.46
N ILE A 204 -14.66 -13.03 2.61
CA ILE A 204 -13.67 -13.41 1.59
C ILE A 204 -14.35 -13.89 0.29
N ASN A 205 -15.56 -14.42 0.37
CA ASN A 205 -16.32 -14.89 -0.78
C ASN A 205 -17.35 -13.89 -1.31
N SER A 206 -17.36 -12.66 -0.76
CA SER A 206 -18.27 -11.61 -1.20
C SER A 206 -17.79 -10.91 -2.48
N PRO A 207 -18.67 -10.31 -3.28
CA PRO A 207 -18.29 -9.48 -4.42
C PRO A 207 -17.53 -8.21 -3.99
N GLU A 208 -17.78 -7.69 -2.80
CA GLU A 208 -17.07 -6.54 -2.23
C GLU A 208 -15.59 -6.86 -1.97
N TRP A 209 -15.27 -8.11 -1.59
CA TRP A 209 -13.89 -8.56 -1.50
C TRP A 209 -13.19 -8.46 -2.87
N VAL A 210 -13.86 -8.90 -3.93
CA VAL A 210 -13.31 -8.78 -5.29
C VAL A 210 -13.09 -7.31 -5.66
N ASP A 211 -14.03 -6.41 -5.34
CA ASP A 211 -13.89 -4.97 -5.61
C ASP A 211 -12.64 -4.40 -4.92
N LYS A 212 -12.49 -4.62 -3.60
CA LYS A 212 -11.36 -4.11 -2.83
C LYS A 212 -10.02 -4.65 -3.30
N TRP A 213 -9.92 -5.95 -3.48
CA TRP A 213 -8.64 -6.56 -3.84
C TRP A 213 -8.27 -6.35 -5.30
N THR A 214 -9.25 -6.09 -6.18
CA THR A 214 -8.98 -5.57 -7.52
C THR A 214 -8.33 -4.19 -7.47
N MET A 215 -8.79 -3.29 -6.58
CA MET A 215 -8.18 -1.99 -6.35
C MET A 215 -6.75 -2.15 -5.84
N TYR A 216 -6.53 -2.98 -4.83
CA TYR A 216 -5.21 -3.26 -4.25
C TYR A 216 -4.20 -3.79 -5.28
N TYR A 217 -4.58 -4.83 -6.05
CA TYR A 217 -3.69 -5.36 -7.09
C TYR A 217 -3.54 -4.40 -8.28
N GLY A 218 -4.54 -3.58 -8.53
CA GLY A 218 -4.42 -2.47 -9.49
C GLY A 218 -3.37 -1.45 -9.06
N ASP A 219 -3.25 -1.16 -7.76
CA ASP A 219 -2.19 -0.31 -7.20
C ASP A 219 -0.83 -1.03 -7.28
N LEU A 220 -0.74 -2.29 -6.82
CA LEU A 220 0.50 -3.08 -6.83
C LEU A 220 1.06 -3.26 -8.25
N PHE A 221 0.22 -3.50 -9.23
CA PHE A 221 0.63 -3.66 -10.63
C PHE A 221 0.67 -2.35 -11.41
N GLN A 222 0.41 -1.22 -10.76
CA GLN A 222 0.43 0.13 -11.35
C GLN A 222 -0.45 0.24 -12.60
N ASN A 223 -1.67 -0.28 -12.55
CA ASN A 223 -2.62 -0.24 -13.66
C ASN A 223 -3.28 1.15 -13.76
N THR A 224 -2.76 2.02 -14.59
CA THR A 224 -3.24 3.41 -14.74
C THR A 224 -3.11 3.90 -16.18
N SER A 225 -4.02 4.80 -16.58
CA SER A 225 -3.91 5.58 -17.82
C SER A 225 -3.08 6.86 -17.65
N GLN A 226 -2.73 7.21 -16.43
CA GLN A 226 -1.98 8.42 -16.06
C GLN A 226 -0.46 8.18 -16.05
N ASN A 227 0.04 7.23 -16.83
CA ASN A 227 1.46 6.96 -16.92
C ASN A 227 2.19 8.11 -17.63
N THR A 228 3.26 8.64 -17.00
CA THR A 228 4.01 9.80 -17.51
C THR A 228 5.03 9.44 -18.57
N GLN A 229 5.44 8.17 -18.64
CA GLN A 229 6.48 7.70 -19.53
C GLN A 229 5.92 7.09 -20.81
N MET A 230 4.75 6.47 -20.75
CA MET A 230 4.12 5.76 -21.84
C MET A 230 2.66 6.17 -21.99
N THR A 231 2.20 6.33 -23.23
CA THR A 231 0.77 6.53 -23.48
C THR A 231 0.01 5.25 -23.17
N MET A 232 -0.78 5.27 -22.10
CA MET A 232 -1.63 4.15 -21.71
C MET A 232 -3.08 4.43 -22.09
N TYR A 233 -3.73 3.46 -22.72
CA TYR A 233 -5.09 3.63 -23.22
C TYR A 233 -6.11 3.13 -22.21
N GLN A 234 -7.15 3.92 -21.93
CA GLN A 234 -8.17 3.62 -20.91
C GLN A 234 -8.83 2.25 -21.08
N GLN A 235 -9.08 1.82 -22.31
CA GLN A 235 -9.66 0.48 -22.56
C GLN A 235 -8.70 -0.64 -22.22
N GLY A 236 -7.39 -0.45 -22.44
CA GLY A 236 -6.37 -1.39 -21.98
C GLY A 236 -6.29 -1.45 -20.46
N VAL A 237 -6.40 -0.29 -19.79
CA VAL A 237 -6.49 -0.23 -18.33
C VAL A 237 -7.72 -0.97 -17.82
N LEU A 238 -8.88 -0.80 -18.48
CA LEU A 238 -10.11 -1.54 -18.16
C LEU A 238 -9.92 -3.05 -18.40
N ALA A 239 -9.29 -3.45 -19.49
CA ALA A 239 -9.03 -4.87 -19.78
C ALA A 239 -8.13 -5.51 -18.70
N MET A 240 -7.08 -4.80 -18.24
CA MET A 240 -6.24 -5.28 -17.14
C MET A 240 -7.01 -5.31 -15.81
N ASN A 241 -7.80 -4.29 -15.51
CA ASN A 241 -8.68 -4.28 -14.33
C ASN A 241 -9.63 -5.48 -14.33
N THR A 242 -10.24 -5.79 -15.48
CA THR A 242 -11.13 -6.94 -15.66
C THR A 242 -10.37 -8.25 -15.44
N TRP A 243 -9.17 -8.40 -16.02
CA TRP A 243 -8.34 -9.58 -15.82
C TRP A 243 -7.96 -9.78 -14.33
N ILE A 244 -7.58 -8.73 -13.61
CA ILE A 244 -7.31 -8.81 -12.16
C ILE A 244 -8.58 -9.27 -11.43
N ARG A 245 -9.72 -8.64 -11.72
CA ARG A 245 -11.01 -8.95 -11.11
C ARG A 245 -11.42 -10.41 -11.31
N ASP A 246 -11.34 -10.88 -12.55
CA ASP A 246 -11.70 -12.26 -12.91
C ASP A 246 -10.73 -13.26 -12.29
N SER A 247 -9.43 -12.94 -12.24
CA SER A 247 -8.44 -13.77 -11.57
C SER A 247 -8.75 -13.96 -10.09
N LEU A 248 -9.08 -12.88 -9.38
CA LEU A 248 -9.44 -12.92 -7.97
C LEU A 248 -10.78 -13.62 -7.72
N ALA A 249 -11.80 -13.32 -8.53
CA ALA A 249 -13.12 -13.92 -8.41
C ALA A 249 -13.07 -15.45 -8.59
N ASN A 250 -12.26 -15.92 -9.54
CA ASN A 250 -12.10 -17.34 -9.85
C ASN A 250 -11.02 -18.04 -9.00
N GLY A 251 -10.39 -17.34 -8.05
CA GLY A 251 -9.37 -17.92 -7.18
C GLY A 251 -8.10 -18.35 -7.92
N LYS A 252 -7.71 -17.62 -9.00
CA LYS A 252 -6.49 -17.91 -9.75
C LYS A 252 -5.28 -17.84 -8.81
N PRO A 253 -4.38 -18.86 -8.81
CA PRO A 253 -3.14 -18.83 -8.05
C PRO A 253 -2.29 -17.58 -8.33
N TYR A 254 -1.68 -17.00 -7.31
CA TYR A 254 -0.90 -15.77 -7.46
C TYR A 254 0.35 -15.96 -8.33
N ASP A 255 1.00 -17.13 -8.27
CA ASP A 255 2.12 -17.47 -9.16
C ASP A 255 1.67 -17.56 -10.63
N GLN A 256 0.46 -18.07 -10.90
CA GLN A 256 -0.09 -18.05 -12.24
C GLN A 256 -0.35 -16.61 -12.72
N MET A 257 -0.89 -15.73 -11.86
CA MET A 257 -1.04 -14.31 -12.20
C MET A 257 0.31 -13.69 -12.56
N ALA A 258 1.35 -13.94 -11.79
CA ALA A 258 2.70 -13.44 -12.06
C ALA A 258 3.27 -14.00 -13.37
N ARG A 259 3.09 -15.30 -13.63
CA ARG A 259 3.51 -15.93 -14.89
C ARG A 259 2.83 -15.29 -16.10
N GLU A 260 1.51 -15.07 -16.01
CA GLU A 260 0.74 -14.43 -17.07
C GLU A 260 1.21 -12.99 -17.33
N LEU A 261 1.57 -12.22 -16.29
CA LEU A 261 2.09 -10.86 -16.44
C LEU A 261 3.46 -10.83 -17.11
N ILE A 262 4.38 -11.71 -16.72
CA ILE A 262 5.75 -11.72 -17.25
C ILE A 262 5.77 -12.26 -18.70
N SER A 263 5.06 -13.36 -18.97
CA SER A 263 5.13 -14.08 -20.25
C SER A 263 4.10 -13.62 -21.28
N VAL A 264 3.26 -12.62 -20.95
CA VAL A 264 2.15 -12.18 -21.81
C VAL A 264 2.58 -11.90 -23.25
N GLN A 265 1.79 -12.35 -24.20
CA GLN A 265 1.85 -12.00 -25.62
C GLN A 265 0.43 -11.75 -26.15
N GLY A 266 0.31 -10.87 -27.11
CA GLY A 266 -0.98 -10.57 -27.72
C GLY A 266 -0.89 -9.48 -28.76
N THR A 267 -1.88 -9.43 -29.62
CA THR A 267 -1.95 -8.46 -30.72
C THR A 267 -2.34 -7.08 -30.22
N ASP A 268 -3.04 -7.01 -29.10
CA ASP A 268 -3.53 -5.75 -28.55
C ASP A 268 -3.86 -5.79 -27.06
N SER A 269 -3.65 -4.69 -26.37
CA SER A 269 -3.96 -4.49 -24.96
C SER A 269 -5.46 -4.23 -24.69
N TYR A 270 -6.27 -4.12 -25.73
CA TYR A 270 -7.72 -4.00 -25.60
C TYR A 270 -8.37 -5.33 -25.14
N GLN A 271 -7.85 -6.45 -25.66
CA GLN A 271 -8.31 -7.80 -25.30
C GLN A 271 -7.41 -8.46 -24.26
N VAL A 272 -6.10 -8.23 -24.33
CA VAL A 272 -5.09 -8.83 -23.45
C VAL A 272 -4.55 -7.77 -22.49
N GLY A 273 -5.29 -7.53 -21.43
CA GLY A 273 -5.03 -6.45 -20.48
C GLY A 273 -3.65 -6.53 -19.82
N GLN A 274 -3.11 -7.75 -19.59
CA GLN A 274 -1.80 -7.99 -18.97
C GLN A 274 -0.64 -7.31 -19.73
N ILE A 275 -0.81 -7.04 -21.04
CA ILE A 275 0.16 -6.28 -21.85
C ILE A 275 0.47 -4.92 -21.21
N ASN A 276 -0.52 -4.28 -20.56
CA ASN A 276 -0.34 -2.98 -19.93
C ASN A 276 0.70 -3.00 -18.81
N TRP A 277 0.88 -4.11 -18.11
CA TRP A 277 1.88 -4.18 -17.06
C TRP A 277 3.30 -4.01 -17.59
N LEU A 278 3.68 -4.74 -18.65
CA LEU A 278 5.01 -4.62 -19.25
C LEU A 278 5.18 -3.31 -20.02
N VAL A 279 4.16 -2.85 -20.73
CA VAL A 279 4.23 -1.58 -21.46
C VAL A 279 4.32 -0.41 -20.50
N GLY A 280 3.47 -0.36 -19.48
CA GLY A 280 3.48 0.68 -18.46
C GLY A 280 4.74 0.69 -17.60
N GLY A 281 5.46 -0.43 -17.51
CA GLY A 281 6.78 -0.50 -16.88
C GLY A 281 7.92 0.02 -17.75
N SER A 282 7.65 0.51 -18.95
CA SER A 282 8.66 1.08 -19.84
C SER A 282 8.94 2.54 -19.49
N MET A 283 10.10 3.02 -19.92
CA MET A 283 10.52 4.41 -19.75
C MET A 283 10.56 5.11 -21.12
N GLY A 284 9.96 6.28 -21.23
CA GLY A 284 9.99 7.08 -22.45
C GLY A 284 11.36 7.70 -22.72
N GLY A 285 11.75 7.79 -24.00
CA GLY A 285 13.02 8.36 -24.40
C GLY A 285 14.22 7.44 -24.16
N GLY A 286 15.40 7.84 -24.63
CA GLY A 286 16.63 7.07 -24.48
C GLY A 286 16.74 5.83 -25.38
N PRO A 287 17.79 5.02 -25.19
CA PRO A 287 17.97 3.78 -25.93
C PRO A 287 16.98 2.71 -25.46
N TYR A 288 16.69 1.73 -26.31
CA TYR A 288 15.75 0.64 -26.01
C TYR A 288 16.05 -0.10 -24.71
N GLN A 289 17.32 -0.22 -24.34
CA GLN A 289 17.72 -0.86 -23.09
C GLN A 289 17.14 -0.16 -21.85
N ASP A 290 16.84 1.12 -21.89
CA ASP A 290 16.22 1.84 -20.79
C ASP A 290 14.79 1.33 -20.53
N HIS A 291 14.04 0.98 -21.58
CA HIS A 291 12.72 0.32 -21.45
C HIS A 291 12.85 -1.05 -20.78
N VAL A 292 13.87 -1.83 -21.21
CA VAL A 292 14.12 -3.17 -20.65
C VAL A 292 14.51 -3.09 -19.19
N ASP A 293 15.39 -2.15 -18.86
CA ASP A 293 15.86 -1.93 -17.49
C ASP A 293 14.73 -1.48 -16.56
N ALA A 294 13.87 -0.59 -17.02
CA ALA A 294 12.72 -0.12 -16.23
C ALA A 294 11.74 -1.27 -15.93
N ARG A 295 11.43 -2.10 -16.94
CA ARG A 295 10.59 -3.31 -16.74
C ARG A 295 11.22 -4.28 -15.75
N THR A 296 12.53 -4.46 -15.80
CA THR A 296 13.29 -5.34 -14.90
C THR A 296 13.21 -4.83 -13.46
N ALA A 297 13.42 -3.54 -13.26
CA ALA A 297 13.32 -2.91 -11.95
C ALA A 297 11.92 -3.05 -11.36
N ARG A 298 10.88 -2.78 -12.17
CA ARG A 298 9.47 -2.95 -11.79
C ARG A 298 9.14 -4.38 -11.37
N MET A 299 9.61 -5.37 -12.12
CA MET A 299 9.45 -6.78 -11.78
C MET A 299 10.12 -7.09 -10.44
N GLY A 300 11.37 -6.66 -10.24
CA GLY A 300 12.11 -6.85 -9.00
C GLY A 300 11.39 -6.27 -7.78
N GLN A 301 10.84 -5.07 -7.90
CA GLN A 301 10.09 -4.42 -6.85
C GLN A 301 8.75 -5.15 -6.56
N HIS A 302 7.91 -5.33 -7.57
CA HIS A 302 6.53 -5.78 -7.34
C HIS A 302 6.42 -7.28 -7.07
N LEU A 303 7.29 -8.10 -7.65
CA LEU A 303 7.20 -9.55 -7.53
C LEU A 303 8.22 -10.16 -6.55
N LEU A 304 9.38 -9.52 -6.39
CA LEU A 304 10.42 -10.00 -5.46
C LEU A 304 10.56 -9.13 -4.21
N GLY A 305 9.88 -7.98 -4.15
CA GLY A 305 10.02 -7.05 -3.03
C GLY A 305 11.43 -6.44 -2.95
N MET A 306 12.10 -6.23 -4.08
CA MET A 306 13.50 -5.80 -4.12
C MET A 306 13.67 -4.53 -4.96
N ALA A 307 13.15 -3.40 -4.47
CA ALA A 307 13.22 -2.11 -5.17
C ALA A 307 14.67 -1.67 -5.46
N HIS A 308 15.62 -2.00 -4.59
CA HIS A 308 17.04 -1.67 -4.77
C HIS A 308 17.73 -2.37 -5.95
N ILE A 309 17.10 -3.37 -6.60
CA ILE A 309 17.55 -3.89 -7.89
C ILE A 309 17.66 -2.77 -8.93
N ASN A 310 16.79 -1.75 -8.85
CA ASN A 310 16.86 -0.59 -9.73
C ASN A 310 18.16 0.20 -9.59
N CYS A 311 18.75 0.27 -8.39
CA CYS A 311 20.04 0.96 -8.15
C CYS A 311 21.16 0.36 -8.97
N ILE A 312 21.27 -0.98 -9.00
CA ILE A 312 22.31 -1.68 -9.76
C ILE A 312 22.10 -1.63 -11.28
N GLY A 313 20.99 -1.12 -11.74
CA GLY A 313 20.78 -0.80 -13.15
C GLY A 313 21.63 0.39 -13.64
N CYS A 314 22.04 1.30 -12.75
CA CYS A 314 22.84 2.48 -13.06
C CYS A 314 24.31 2.31 -12.71
N HIS A 315 24.66 1.66 -11.61
CA HIS A 315 26.01 1.50 -11.10
C HIS A 315 26.16 0.21 -10.30
N ASP A 316 27.38 -0.18 -9.98
CA ASP A 316 27.64 -1.26 -9.03
C ASP A 316 27.14 -0.86 -7.64
N GLY A 317 26.83 -1.83 -6.81
CA GLY A 317 26.32 -1.56 -5.46
C GLY A 317 27.35 -0.93 -4.52
N ALA A 318 28.63 -1.25 -4.69
CA ALA A 318 29.70 -0.71 -3.88
C ALA A 318 29.76 0.83 -3.92
N GLY A 319 29.85 1.46 -2.76
CA GLY A 319 29.80 2.91 -2.60
C GLY A 319 28.39 3.51 -2.54
N HIS A 320 27.35 2.76 -2.96
CA HIS A 320 25.96 3.26 -3.02
C HIS A 320 25.00 2.46 -2.14
N LEU A 321 25.19 1.15 -2.04
CA LEU A 321 24.32 0.26 -1.26
C LEU A 321 24.98 -0.27 0.01
N ASP A 322 26.21 0.15 0.32
CA ASP A 322 26.99 -0.36 1.46
C ASP A 322 26.28 -0.21 2.81
N ALA A 323 25.44 0.83 2.93
CA ALA A 323 24.68 1.10 4.13
C ALA A 323 23.24 0.60 4.06
N LEU A 324 22.74 0.21 2.88
CA LEU A 324 21.34 -0.10 2.62
C LEU A 324 21.05 -1.60 2.51
N SER A 325 21.92 -2.35 1.83
CA SER A 325 21.69 -3.77 1.54
C SER A 325 23.00 -4.54 1.58
N LEU A 326 23.02 -5.60 2.38
CA LEU A 326 24.16 -6.50 2.47
C LEU A 326 24.41 -7.25 1.15
N TRP A 327 23.32 -7.70 0.49
CA TRP A 327 23.40 -8.28 -0.85
C TRP A 327 23.75 -7.22 -1.88
N GLY A 328 23.09 -6.09 -1.80
CA GLY A 328 23.18 -5.03 -2.78
C GLY A 328 24.57 -4.40 -2.87
N LYS A 329 25.29 -4.26 -1.75
CA LYS A 329 26.64 -3.65 -1.73
C LYS A 329 27.66 -4.37 -2.61
N ASP A 330 27.51 -5.70 -2.77
CA ASP A 330 28.42 -6.52 -3.57
C ASP A 330 27.85 -6.80 -4.98
N ALA A 331 26.61 -6.42 -5.22
CA ALA A 331 25.95 -6.63 -6.50
C ALA A 331 26.60 -5.78 -7.62
N LYS A 332 26.72 -6.38 -8.80
CA LYS A 332 27.33 -5.75 -9.97
C LYS A 332 26.28 -5.36 -10.97
N ARG A 333 26.47 -4.23 -11.64
CA ARG A 333 25.66 -3.77 -12.76
C ARG A 333 25.52 -4.82 -13.86
N THR A 334 26.56 -5.63 -14.05
CA THR A 334 26.55 -6.74 -15.01
C THR A 334 25.52 -7.81 -14.67
N GLN A 335 25.24 -8.07 -13.38
CA GLN A 335 24.19 -8.99 -12.93
C GLN A 335 22.79 -8.44 -13.24
N PHE A 336 22.60 -7.11 -13.10
CA PHE A 336 21.37 -6.48 -13.53
C PHE A 336 21.15 -6.62 -15.04
N TRP A 337 22.18 -6.43 -15.87
CA TRP A 337 22.07 -6.60 -17.32
C TRP A 337 21.73 -8.05 -17.70
N GLN A 338 22.27 -9.03 -16.98
CA GLN A 338 21.92 -10.44 -17.16
C GLN A 338 20.44 -10.71 -16.87
N LEU A 339 19.92 -10.16 -15.76
CA LEU A 339 18.49 -10.24 -15.44
C LEU A 339 17.63 -9.50 -16.46
N ALA A 340 18.02 -8.29 -16.84
CA ALA A 340 17.34 -7.48 -17.85
C ALA A 340 17.31 -8.15 -19.23
N SER A 341 18.33 -8.97 -19.54
CA SER A 341 18.42 -9.68 -20.81
C SER A 341 17.24 -10.62 -21.09
N PHE A 342 16.56 -11.15 -20.07
CA PHE A 342 15.32 -11.90 -20.28
C PHE A 342 14.21 -11.09 -20.95
N LEU A 343 14.20 -9.76 -20.75
CA LEU A 343 13.19 -8.86 -21.31
C LEU A 343 13.66 -8.16 -22.61
N SER A 344 14.91 -8.42 -23.04
CA SER A 344 15.51 -7.72 -24.19
C SER A 344 14.81 -7.98 -25.54
N ARG A 345 14.16 -9.13 -25.68
CA ARG A 345 13.41 -9.50 -26.89
C ARG A 345 11.95 -9.08 -26.85
N THR A 346 11.55 -8.31 -25.87
CA THR A 346 10.16 -7.87 -25.68
C THR A 346 9.84 -6.70 -26.60
N GLU A 347 9.16 -6.93 -27.69
CA GLU A 347 8.69 -5.90 -28.61
C GLU A 347 7.28 -5.43 -28.25
N ALA A 348 7.15 -4.16 -27.83
CA ALA A 348 5.88 -3.46 -27.75
C ALA A 348 5.68 -2.65 -29.04
N TYR A 349 4.56 -2.80 -29.70
CA TYR A 349 4.23 -2.10 -30.94
C TYR A 349 2.82 -1.54 -30.88
N ALA A 350 2.63 -0.37 -31.51
CA ALA A 350 1.33 0.23 -31.63
C ALA A 350 0.48 -0.56 -32.64
N THR A 351 -0.77 -0.81 -32.29
CA THR A 351 -1.77 -1.44 -33.14
C THR A 351 -3.04 -0.60 -33.18
N ASN A 352 -3.76 -0.64 -34.28
CA ASN A 352 -5.01 0.10 -34.45
C ASN A 352 -6.19 -0.87 -34.46
N ILE A 353 -7.18 -0.60 -33.62
CA ILE A 353 -8.42 -1.38 -33.54
C ILE A 353 -9.59 -0.46 -33.84
N THR A 354 -10.49 -0.90 -34.73
CA THR A 354 -11.73 -0.18 -34.99
C THR A 354 -12.81 -0.68 -34.04
N ILE A 355 -13.33 0.22 -33.20
CA ILE A 355 -14.40 -0.04 -32.23
C ILE A 355 -15.59 0.80 -32.65
N GLY A 356 -16.63 0.14 -33.15
CA GLY A 356 -17.75 0.83 -33.80
C GLY A 356 -17.27 1.61 -35.03
N THR A 357 -17.39 2.93 -35.00
CA THR A 357 -16.96 3.83 -36.09
C THR A 357 -15.60 4.50 -35.83
N SER A 358 -15.01 4.29 -34.67
CA SER A 358 -13.77 4.94 -34.23
C SER A 358 -12.59 3.97 -34.25
N THR A 359 -11.49 4.39 -34.89
CA THR A 359 -10.21 3.67 -34.83
C THR A 359 -9.40 4.23 -33.67
N GLN A 360 -8.96 3.34 -32.78
CA GLN A 360 -8.18 3.67 -31.60
C GLN A 360 -6.88 2.88 -31.62
N GLN A 361 -5.83 3.46 -31.04
CA GLN A 361 -4.53 2.85 -30.93
C GLN A 361 -4.41 2.08 -29.61
N PHE A 362 -3.77 0.92 -29.67
CA PHE A 362 -3.46 0.06 -28.52
C PHE A 362 -2.03 -0.46 -28.63
N TRP A 363 -1.61 -1.22 -27.61
CA TRP A 363 -0.31 -1.87 -27.59
C TRP A 363 -0.44 -3.36 -27.88
N GLY A 364 0.26 -3.84 -28.89
CA GLY A 364 0.59 -5.25 -29.04
C GLY A 364 1.91 -5.56 -28.35
N LEU A 365 2.09 -6.82 -27.94
CA LEU A 365 3.31 -7.30 -27.29
C LEU A 365 3.67 -8.70 -27.81
N ARG A 366 4.91 -8.85 -28.23
CA ARG A 366 5.44 -10.16 -28.64
C ARG A 366 6.89 -10.32 -28.21
N GLU A 367 7.37 -11.55 -28.21
CA GLU A 367 8.79 -11.84 -28.17
C GLU A 367 9.32 -12.06 -29.56
N ALA A 368 10.38 -11.36 -29.92
CA ALA A 368 11.02 -11.53 -31.21
C ALA A 368 11.71 -12.91 -31.27
N PRO A 369 11.42 -13.75 -32.26
CA PRO A 369 11.94 -15.12 -32.30
C PRO A 369 13.43 -15.22 -32.61
N THR A 370 14.00 -14.19 -33.25
CA THR A 370 15.41 -14.12 -33.62
C THR A 370 15.87 -12.67 -33.64
N PRO A 371 17.16 -12.39 -33.36
CA PRO A 371 17.72 -11.08 -33.57
C PRO A 371 17.52 -10.66 -35.05
N GLY A 372 16.59 -9.73 -35.25
CA GLY A 372 16.26 -9.25 -36.62
C GLY A 372 17.40 -8.50 -37.25
N VAL A 373 17.61 -8.76 -38.52
CA VAL A 373 18.74 -8.22 -39.32
C VAL A 373 18.64 -6.71 -39.51
N ASN A 374 17.49 -6.07 -39.28
CA ASN A 374 17.27 -4.66 -39.61
C ASN A 374 16.54 -3.82 -38.53
N ASN A 375 16.29 -4.32 -37.35
CA ASN A 375 15.68 -3.54 -36.29
C ASN A 375 16.56 -3.54 -35.03
N ASN A 376 17.07 -2.38 -34.67
CA ASN A 376 17.88 -2.18 -33.45
C ASN A 376 17.16 -2.56 -32.14
N TYR A 377 15.90 -2.97 -32.20
CA TYR A 377 15.01 -3.21 -31.06
C TYR A 377 14.82 -4.69 -30.69
N LEU A 378 15.31 -5.64 -31.50
CA LEU A 378 14.95 -7.07 -31.38
C LEU A 378 16.18 -7.96 -31.19
N GLN A 379 17.18 -7.48 -30.49
CA GLN A 379 18.42 -8.22 -30.24
C GLN A 379 18.51 -8.63 -28.77
N ASP A 380 19.38 -9.59 -28.47
CA ASP A 380 19.84 -9.82 -27.12
C ASP A 380 20.29 -8.51 -26.47
N TYR A 381 20.22 -8.41 -25.16
CA TYR A 381 20.53 -7.18 -24.44
C TYR A 381 21.91 -6.62 -24.88
N ARG A 382 21.91 -5.48 -25.53
CA ARG A 382 23.11 -4.86 -26.06
C ARG A 382 23.75 -3.93 -25.07
N LEU A 383 25.07 -4.04 -24.93
CA LEU A 383 25.88 -3.07 -24.25
C LEU A 383 26.17 -1.92 -25.21
N ASN A 384 25.48 -0.82 -25.10
CA ASN A 384 25.71 0.39 -25.86
C ASN A 384 26.30 1.48 -24.98
N THR A 385 27.05 2.39 -25.63
CA THR A 385 27.69 3.52 -24.95
C THR A 385 26.82 4.78 -24.98
N THR A 386 25.60 4.71 -25.54
CA THR A 386 24.66 5.82 -25.54
C THR A 386 24.04 5.97 -24.18
N THR A 387 24.14 7.16 -23.62
CA THR A 387 23.41 7.53 -22.40
C THR A 387 21.98 7.90 -22.74
N GLY A 388 21.05 7.57 -21.86
CA GLY A 388 19.67 7.96 -21.90
C GLY A 388 19.22 8.32 -20.49
N ASN A 389 18.16 7.65 -20.02
CA ASN A 389 17.73 7.76 -18.61
C ASN A 389 18.67 6.99 -17.65
N ARG A 390 19.58 6.19 -18.19
CA ARG A 390 20.60 5.45 -17.44
C ARG A 390 21.98 5.70 -17.99
N PRO A 391 23.05 5.55 -17.17
CA PRO A 391 24.43 5.66 -17.64
C PRO A 391 24.76 4.65 -18.74
N ALA A 392 25.69 5.00 -19.60
CA ALA A 392 26.20 4.15 -20.68
C ALA A 392 26.60 2.75 -20.17
N ARG A 393 26.33 1.72 -20.98
CA ARG A 393 26.63 0.32 -20.69
C ARG A 393 27.93 -0.07 -21.36
N GLN A 394 29.02 -0.03 -20.59
CA GLN A 394 30.35 -0.21 -21.15
C GLN A 394 30.64 -1.68 -21.46
N PRO A 395 30.97 -2.06 -22.71
CA PRO A 395 31.34 -3.44 -23.07
C PRO A 395 32.53 -3.98 -22.25
N ALA A 396 33.48 -3.12 -21.89
CA ALA A 396 34.65 -3.48 -21.08
C ALA A 396 34.25 -4.09 -19.70
N ALA A 397 33.15 -3.60 -19.10
CA ALA A 397 32.63 -4.14 -17.83
C ALA A 397 32.17 -5.60 -17.95
N PHE A 398 31.95 -6.09 -19.18
CA PHE A 398 31.53 -7.48 -19.46
C PHE A 398 32.50 -8.20 -20.40
N GLY A 399 33.79 -8.01 -20.18
CA GLY A 399 34.84 -8.68 -20.93
C GLY A 399 34.89 -8.34 -22.42
N GLY A 400 34.48 -7.11 -22.82
CA GLY A 400 34.43 -6.64 -24.19
C GLY A 400 33.29 -7.20 -25.06
N ARG A 401 32.37 -7.96 -24.47
CA ARG A 401 31.19 -8.46 -25.21
C ARG A 401 30.23 -7.31 -25.54
N THR A 402 29.57 -7.43 -26.65
CA THR A 402 28.58 -6.44 -27.11
C THR A 402 27.16 -6.80 -26.74
N THR A 403 26.92 -8.04 -26.29
CA THR A 403 25.63 -8.56 -25.85
C THR A 403 25.77 -9.34 -24.56
N VAL A 404 24.70 -9.36 -23.76
CA VAL A 404 24.65 -10.05 -22.48
C VAL A 404 23.64 -11.19 -22.56
N PRO A 405 24.00 -12.43 -22.23
CA PRO A 405 23.06 -13.54 -22.15
C PRO A 405 22.15 -13.37 -20.94
N PRO A 406 20.87 -13.82 -21.01
CA PRO A 406 19.97 -13.83 -19.88
C PRO A 406 20.46 -14.86 -18.84
N VAL A 407 20.59 -14.38 -17.59
CA VAL A 407 20.88 -15.21 -16.43
C VAL A 407 20.08 -14.66 -15.24
N TYR A 408 19.33 -15.54 -14.59
CA TYR A 408 18.60 -15.17 -13.38
C TYR A 408 19.59 -15.10 -12.21
N VAL A 409 19.71 -13.93 -11.61
CA VAL A 409 20.81 -13.58 -10.68
C VAL A 409 20.84 -14.46 -9.43
N PHE A 410 19.71 -15.00 -8.99
CA PHE A 410 19.62 -15.79 -7.76
C PHE A 410 19.81 -17.30 -7.98
N SER A 411 19.51 -17.83 -9.18
CA SER A 411 19.71 -19.25 -9.50
C SER A 411 20.90 -19.51 -10.40
N GLY A 412 21.42 -18.48 -11.09
CA GLY A 412 22.45 -18.62 -12.09
C GLY A 412 22.00 -19.26 -13.41
N ARG A 413 20.69 -19.52 -13.57
CA ARG A 413 20.14 -20.20 -14.76
C ARG A 413 19.69 -19.19 -15.82
N GLY A 414 19.76 -19.64 -17.07
CA GLY A 414 19.21 -18.93 -18.23
C GLY A 414 18.16 -19.78 -18.96
N PRO A 415 17.53 -19.25 -20.01
CA PRO A 415 16.57 -20.00 -20.80
C PRO A 415 17.23 -21.21 -21.49
N ALA A 416 16.48 -22.28 -21.67
CA ALA A 416 16.90 -23.41 -22.50
C ALA A 416 17.01 -22.99 -23.98
N ALA A 417 17.72 -23.78 -24.77
CA ALA A 417 17.86 -23.52 -26.21
C ALA A 417 16.49 -23.48 -26.90
N GLY A 418 16.17 -22.33 -27.51
CA GLY A 418 14.90 -22.12 -28.19
C GLY A 418 13.72 -21.74 -27.28
N GLU A 419 13.94 -21.66 -25.99
CA GLU A 419 12.91 -21.26 -25.02
C GLU A 419 12.61 -19.75 -25.15
N ASN A 420 11.36 -19.40 -24.96
CA ASN A 420 10.92 -18.00 -24.84
C ASN A 420 11.53 -17.37 -23.59
N TYR A 421 12.24 -16.26 -23.73
CA TYR A 421 12.97 -15.62 -22.64
C TYR A 421 12.05 -15.19 -21.49
N ARG A 422 10.90 -14.64 -21.79
CA ARG A 422 9.95 -14.21 -20.75
C ARG A 422 9.24 -15.39 -20.08
N ALA A 423 9.00 -16.48 -20.80
CA ALA A 423 8.47 -17.70 -20.20
C ALA A 423 9.49 -18.32 -19.23
N ALA A 424 10.78 -18.38 -19.64
CA ALA A 424 11.86 -18.81 -18.76
C ALA A 424 11.95 -17.92 -17.50
N LEU A 425 11.92 -16.59 -17.68
CA LEU A 425 11.93 -15.64 -16.57
C LEU A 425 10.74 -15.84 -15.63
N ALA A 426 9.54 -16.04 -16.16
CA ALA A 426 8.36 -16.32 -15.36
C ALA A 426 8.53 -17.60 -14.52
N GLY A 427 9.15 -18.63 -15.10
CA GLY A 427 9.52 -19.85 -14.41
C GLY A 427 10.50 -19.59 -13.26
N GLU A 428 11.59 -18.88 -13.51
CA GLU A 428 12.62 -18.56 -12.51
C GLU A 428 12.03 -17.73 -11.36
N VAL A 429 11.35 -16.62 -11.67
CA VAL A 429 10.76 -15.71 -10.67
C VAL A 429 9.76 -16.43 -9.76
N THR A 430 8.83 -17.19 -10.33
CA THR A 430 7.78 -17.83 -9.53
C THR A 430 8.26 -19.10 -8.80
N SER A 431 9.41 -19.65 -9.17
CA SER A 431 10.06 -20.74 -8.47
C SER A 431 11.02 -20.25 -7.38
N ASP A 432 11.38 -18.96 -7.40
CA ASP A 432 12.20 -18.37 -6.35
C ASP A 432 11.36 -18.19 -5.08
N PHE A 433 11.88 -18.70 -3.96
CA PHE A 433 11.19 -18.58 -2.68
C PHE A 433 11.01 -17.13 -2.23
N GLN A 434 11.86 -16.22 -2.72
CA GLN A 434 11.71 -14.79 -2.47
C GLN A 434 10.39 -14.22 -3.03
N PHE A 435 9.86 -14.77 -4.14
CA PHE A 435 8.55 -14.41 -4.68
C PHE A 435 7.43 -14.67 -3.66
N ALA A 436 7.44 -15.83 -3.01
CA ALA A 436 6.45 -16.15 -1.98
C ALA A 436 6.61 -15.27 -0.74
N ARG A 437 7.85 -15.00 -0.30
CA ARG A 437 8.12 -14.08 0.83
C ARG A 437 7.59 -12.68 0.56
N ALA A 438 7.85 -12.14 -0.63
CA ALA A 438 7.38 -10.82 -1.02
C ALA A 438 5.85 -10.74 -1.02
N ALA A 439 5.17 -11.69 -1.66
CA ALA A 439 3.71 -11.74 -1.71
C ALA A 439 3.08 -11.79 -0.31
N VAL A 440 3.59 -12.66 0.55
CA VAL A 440 3.13 -12.77 1.94
C VAL A 440 3.35 -11.47 2.71
N ASN A 441 4.51 -10.85 2.56
CA ASN A 441 4.85 -9.63 3.29
C ASN A 441 4.05 -8.41 2.82
N TYR A 442 3.75 -8.29 1.53
CA TYR A 442 2.85 -7.25 1.02
C TYR A 442 1.44 -7.37 1.60
N LEU A 443 0.88 -8.59 1.62
CA LEU A 443 -0.43 -8.83 2.22
C LEU A 443 -0.39 -8.65 3.75
N TRP A 444 0.67 -9.10 4.41
CA TRP A 444 0.85 -8.88 5.85
C TRP A 444 0.80 -7.39 6.21
N LYS A 445 1.54 -6.56 5.46
CA LYS A 445 1.54 -5.10 5.68
C LYS A 445 0.12 -4.51 5.56
N GLU A 446 -0.67 -4.95 4.59
CA GLU A 446 -2.04 -4.44 4.43
C GLU A 446 -2.90 -4.70 5.68
N PHE A 447 -2.76 -5.88 6.29
CA PHE A 447 -3.52 -6.23 7.49
C PHE A 447 -2.93 -5.69 8.79
N PHE A 448 -1.61 -5.58 8.93
CA PHE A 448 -0.96 -5.18 10.18
C PHE A 448 -0.46 -3.73 10.18
N GLY A 449 -0.41 -3.08 9.03
CA GLY A 449 0.07 -1.71 8.84
C GLY A 449 1.58 -1.59 8.65
N ILE A 450 2.37 -2.57 9.12
CA ILE A 450 3.82 -2.70 8.88
C ILE A 450 4.12 -4.12 8.41
N GLY A 451 5.15 -4.27 7.58
CA GLY A 451 5.62 -5.57 7.12
C GLY A 451 6.38 -6.36 8.19
N ILE A 452 6.49 -7.68 8.02
CA ILE A 452 7.48 -8.48 8.75
C ILE A 452 8.89 -8.02 8.34
N VAL A 453 9.08 -7.75 7.04
CA VAL A 453 10.13 -6.90 6.48
C VAL A 453 9.50 -5.56 6.14
N ASP A 454 10.05 -4.47 6.65
CA ASP A 454 9.54 -3.12 6.45
C ASP A 454 10.70 -2.16 6.12
N PRO A 455 10.68 -1.45 4.98
CA PRO A 455 9.64 -1.41 3.93
C PRO A 455 9.43 -2.75 3.21
N PRO A 456 8.19 -3.03 2.73
CA PRO A 456 7.84 -4.36 2.22
C PRO A 456 8.49 -4.69 0.87
N ASP A 457 9.00 -3.71 0.16
CA ASP A 457 9.67 -3.81 -1.13
C ASP A 457 11.20 -3.66 -1.03
N PHE A 458 11.76 -3.81 0.17
CA PHE A 458 13.19 -3.62 0.40
C PHE A 458 13.86 -4.85 1.02
N PHE A 459 13.53 -6.05 0.51
CA PHE A 459 14.13 -7.30 0.97
C PHE A 459 15.62 -7.37 0.65
N ASP A 460 16.39 -7.81 1.65
CA ASP A 460 17.83 -8.13 1.52
C ASP A 460 18.04 -9.64 1.65
N PRO A 461 18.28 -10.36 0.55
CA PRO A 461 18.37 -11.83 0.56
C PRO A 461 19.41 -12.42 1.54
N LEU A 462 20.47 -11.66 1.86
CA LEU A 462 21.52 -12.12 2.78
C LEU A 462 21.19 -11.85 4.26
N ARG A 463 19.99 -11.34 4.58
CA ARG A 463 19.58 -11.00 5.94
C ARG A 463 18.28 -11.70 6.37
N LEU A 464 17.88 -12.76 5.68
CA LEU A 464 16.58 -13.41 5.89
C LEU A 464 16.62 -14.71 6.67
N ASP A 465 17.76 -15.38 6.71
CA ASP A 465 17.91 -16.72 7.29
C ASP A 465 18.44 -16.65 8.72
N GLU A 466 17.63 -17.07 9.68
CA GLU A 466 17.98 -17.15 11.09
C GLU A 466 19.05 -18.23 11.40
N ASN A 467 19.16 -19.24 10.53
CA ASN A 467 20.17 -20.30 10.69
C ASN A 467 21.54 -19.87 10.12
N ASN A 468 21.56 -18.84 9.29
CA ASN A 468 22.76 -18.22 8.73
C ASN A 468 22.68 -16.70 8.89
N PRO A 469 22.78 -16.19 10.12
CA PRO A 469 22.61 -14.77 10.40
C PRO A 469 23.71 -13.94 9.74
N PRO A 470 23.39 -12.70 9.30
CA PRO A 470 24.35 -11.83 8.65
C PRO A 470 25.50 -11.46 9.60
N PRO A 471 26.71 -11.19 9.05
CA PRO A 471 27.83 -10.73 9.86
C PRO A 471 27.57 -9.35 10.48
N ALA A 472 28.09 -9.10 11.67
CA ALA A 472 28.03 -7.78 12.28
C ALA A 472 28.66 -6.71 11.34
N PRO A 473 28.12 -5.49 11.26
CA PRO A 473 27.06 -4.91 12.11
C PRO A 473 25.62 -5.20 11.63
N TRP A 474 25.45 -6.03 10.60
CA TRP A 474 24.15 -6.36 10.04
C TRP A 474 23.37 -7.28 10.99
N THR A 475 22.05 -7.12 11.01
CA THR A 475 21.12 -7.97 11.76
C THR A 475 20.15 -8.64 10.82
N LEU A 476 19.44 -9.65 11.29
CA LEU A 476 18.30 -10.20 10.55
C LEU A 476 17.31 -9.07 10.24
N GLN A 477 16.83 -9.05 9.01
CA GLN A 477 15.90 -8.01 8.53
C GLN A 477 14.46 -8.25 8.98
N PRO A 478 13.91 -9.48 8.86
CA PRO A 478 12.56 -9.75 9.31
C PRO A 478 12.45 -9.61 10.83
N SER A 479 11.36 -9.01 11.31
CA SER A 479 11.06 -8.98 12.76
C SER A 479 10.76 -10.37 13.32
N HIS A 480 10.24 -11.28 12.49
CA HIS A 480 9.91 -12.66 12.79
C HIS A 480 10.34 -13.56 11.62
N PRO A 481 11.63 -13.92 11.52
CA PRO A 481 12.15 -14.65 10.36
C PRO A 481 11.52 -16.03 10.18
N ALA A 482 11.35 -16.81 11.25
CA ALA A 482 10.66 -18.10 11.19
C ALA A 482 9.21 -17.98 10.71
N LEU A 483 8.46 -16.98 11.20
CA LEU A 483 7.11 -16.73 10.74
C LEU A 483 7.05 -16.44 9.24
N LEU A 484 7.91 -15.54 8.76
CA LEU A 484 7.95 -15.18 7.33
C LEU A 484 8.26 -16.42 6.48
N ARG A 485 9.24 -17.24 6.90
CA ARG A 485 9.60 -18.47 6.20
C ARG A 485 8.44 -19.46 6.16
N GLU A 486 7.86 -19.81 7.32
CA GLU A 486 6.80 -20.80 7.40
C GLU A 486 5.51 -20.35 6.71
N LEU A 487 5.15 -19.08 6.84
CA LEU A 487 3.97 -18.54 6.17
C LEU A 487 4.14 -18.50 4.64
N ALA A 488 5.35 -18.21 4.16
CA ALA A 488 5.66 -18.30 2.73
C ALA A 488 5.67 -19.76 2.23
N GLN A 489 6.20 -20.71 3.00
CA GLN A 489 6.13 -22.14 2.69
C GLN A 489 4.71 -22.66 2.64
N ASP A 490 3.89 -22.25 3.60
CA ASP A 490 2.46 -22.57 3.64
C ASP A 490 1.72 -22.00 2.43
N PHE A 491 2.02 -20.76 2.03
CA PHE A 491 1.43 -20.13 0.84
C PHE A 491 1.79 -20.90 -0.44
N VAL A 492 3.05 -21.33 -0.59
CA VAL A 492 3.48 -22.20 -1.70
C VAL A 492 2.73 -23.53 -1.67
N SER A 493 2.71 -24.20 -0.50
CA SER A 493 2.10 -25.52 -0.33
C SER A 493 0.59 -25.54 -0.59
N ASN A 494 -0.09 -24.41 -0.37
CA ASN A 494 -1.49 -24.20 -0.67
C ASN A 494 -1.74 -23.62 -2.08
N GLY A 495 -0.76 -23.76 -2.99
CA GLY A 495 -0.89 -23.37 -4.40
C GLY A 495 -1.07 -21.87 -4.58
N TYR A 496 -0.37 -21.07 -3.80
CA TYR A 496 -0.42 -19.60 -3.87
C TYR A 496 -1.84 -19.01 -3.75
N ASN A 497 -2.66 -19.61 -2.91
CA ASN A 497 -4.04 -19.21 -2.69
C ASN A 497 -4.14 -17.97 -1.79
N VAL A 498 -4.42 -16.82 -2.41
CA VAL A 498 -4.50 -15.52 -1.72
C VAL A 498 -5.62 -15.50 -0.67
N LYS A 499 -6.78 -16.08 -0.97
CA LYS A 499 -7.91 -16.13 -0.03
C LYS A 499 -7.57 -16.95 1.22
N ASP A 500 -6.86 -18.06 1.05
CA ASP A 500 -6.43 -18.90 2.17
C ASP A 500 -5.41 -18.18 3.06
N LEU A 501 -4.44 -17.49 2.48
CA LEU A 501 -3.47 -16.68 3.23
C LEU A 501 -4.19 -15.58 4.03
N MET A 502 -5.11 -14.85 3.41
CA MET A 502 -5.89 -13.82 4.12
C MET A 502 -6.73 -14.41 5.25
N ARG A 503 -7.38 -15.56 5.02
CA ARG A 503 -8.13 -16.28 6.03
C ARG A 503 -7.27 -16.62 7.25
N LYS A 504 -6.05 -17.12 7.03
CA LYS A 504 -5.09 -17.41 8.11
C LYS A 504 -4.69 -16.17 8.88
N ILE A 505 -4.43 -15.06 8.19
CA ILE A 505 -4.06 -13.79 8.82
C ILE A 505 -5.19 -13.28 9.72
N VAL A 506 -6.41 -13.12 9.19
CA VAL A 506 -7.49 -12.46 9.94
C VAL A 506 -8.14 -13.35 11.01
N ASN A 507 -7.95 -14.68 10.92
CA ASN A 507 -8.33 -15.62 11.98
C ASN A 507 -7.27 -15.77 13.08
N SER A 508 -6.06 -15.21 12.91
CA SER A 508 -5.06 -15.22 13.96
C SER A 508 -5.48 -14.34 15.14
N ARG A 509 -5.15 -14.75 16.34
CA ARG A 509 -5.35 -13.92 17.54
C ARG A 509 -4.50 -12.64 17.48
N ALA A 510 -3.31 -12.72 16.88
CA ALA A 510 -2.45 -11.56 16.66
C ALA A 510 -3.19 -10.45 15.87
N TYR A 511 -3.91 -10.80 14.80
CA TYR A 511 -4.76 -9.83 14.07
C TYR A 511 -5.93 -9.33 14.92
N GLN A 512 -6.48 -10.19 15.77
CA GLN A 512 -7.64 -9.89 16.61
C GLN A 512 -7.30 -9.13 17.90
N LEU A 513 -6.04 -8.80 18.15
CA LEU A 513 -5.66 -7.92 19.25
C LEU A 513 -6.27 -6.53 19.08
N SER A 514 -6.66 -5.92 20.19
CA SER A 514 -7.15 -4.54 20.21
C SER A 514 -6.03 -3.57 19.83
N SER A 515 -6.41 -2.44 19.25
CA SER A 515 -5.50 -1.30 19.08
C SER A 515 -5.28 -0.55 20.39
N ARG A 516 -6.18 -0.68 21.36
CA ARG A 516 -5.99 -0.14 22.73
C ARG A 516 -5.00 -1.02 23.48
N TYR A 517 -4.15 -0.41 24.23
CA TYR A 517 -3.17 -1.09 25.06
C TYR A 517 -3.31 -0.69 26.51
N ASN A 518 -3.47 -1.67 27.39
CA ASN A 518 -3.61 -1.43 28.82
C ASN A 518 -2.22 -1.33 29.47
N GLY A 519 -1.80 -0.12 29.79
CA GLY A 519 -0.49 0.17 30.38
C GLY A 519 0.36 1.10 29.53
N THR A 520 1.63 1.24 29.89
CA THR A 520 2.56 2.08 29.17
C THR A 520 3.03 1.37 27.91
N TRP A 521 2.80 1.98 26.73
CA TRP A 521 3.25 1.46 25.47
C TRP A 521 4.72 1.84 25.21
N ASN A 522 5.54 0.86 24.85
CA ASN A 522 6.88 1.12 24.31
C ASN A 522 6.84 0.99 22.78
N VAL A 523 7.34 2.01 22.09
CA VAL A 523 7.35 2.07 20.62
C VAL A 523 8.16 0.96 19.95
N THR A 524 9.15 0.39 20.65
CA THR A 524 9.94 -0.75 20.15
C THR A 524 9.10 -2.03 20.00
N TRP A 525 7.94 -2.11 20.65
CA TRP A 525 7.04 -3.26 20.59
C TRP A 525 6.17 -3.31 19.32
N GLU A 526 6.21 -2.27 18.50
CA GLU A 526 5.44 -2.24 17.24
C GLU A 526 5.78 -3.42 16.34
N ARG A 527 7.07 -3.73 16.20
CA ARG A 527 7.55 -4.85 15.37
C ARG A 527 7.30 -6.24 15.99
N LEU A 528 6.85 -6.31 17.23
CA LEU A 528 6.44 -7.54 17.90
C LEU A 528 4.95 -7.84 17.71
N PHE A 529 4.21 -6.95 17.07
CA PHE A 529 2.77 -7.07 16.85
C PHE A 529 1.96 -7.28 18.15
N ALA A 530 2.39 -6.67 19.25
CA ALA A 530 1.76 -6.79 20.57
C ALA A 530 0.38 -6.14 20.66
N ARG A 531 -0.01 -5.35 19.67
CA ARG A 531 -1.34 -4.78 19.43
C ARG A 531 -1.56 -4.54 17.95
N LYS A 532 -2.82 -4.35 17.55
CA LYS A 532 -3.16 -3.88 16.22
C LYS A 532 -2.76 -2.41 16.05
N LEU A 533 -2.05 -2.07 14.98
CA LEU A 533 -1.83 -0.68 14.62
C LEU A 533 -3.06 -0.12 13.90
N VAL A 534 -3.38 1.12 14.21
CA VAL A 534 -4.50 1.84 13.57
C VAL A 534 -4.06 2.31 12.19
N ARG A 535 -4.92 2.15 11.18
CA ARG A 535 -4.71 2.76 9.87
C ARG A 535 -5.83 3.74 9.54
N ARG A 536 -5.50 4.80 8.81
CA ARG A 536 -6.53 5.64 8.20
C ARG A 536 -7.23 4.84 7.09
N MET A 537 -8.53 4.98 6.98
CA MET A 537 -9.26 4.40 5.86
C MET A 537 -8.82 5.04 4.53
N TRP A 538 -8.81 4.26 3.45
CA TRP A 538 -8.61 4.79 2.11
C TRP A 538 -9.72 5.77 1.76
N GLY A 539 -9.47 6.68 0.81
CA GLY A 539 -10.51 7.59 0.33
C GLY A 539 -11.73 6.86 -0.22
N GLU A 540 -11.51 5.75 -0.92
CA GLU A 540 -12.55 4.89 -1.46
C GLU A 540 -13.33 4.16 -0.35
N GLU A 541 -12.67 3.71 0.73
CA GLU A 541 -13.32 3.09 1.89
C GLU A 541 -14.22 4.08 2.63
N LEU A 542 -13.73 5.30 2.83
CA LEU A 542 -14.51 6.39 3.45
C LEU A 542 -15.73 6.74 2.59
N HIS A 543 -15.52 6.95 1.28
CA HIS A 543 -16.58 7.24 0.35
C HIS A 543 -17.66 6.16 0.38
N ASP A 544 -17.28 4.90 0.19
CA ASP A 544 -18.21 3.79 0.09
C ASP A 544 -18.93 3.53 1.43
N SER A 545 -18.25 3.75 2.55
CA SER A 545 -18.86 3.67 3.88
C SER A 545 -19.90 4.76 4.12
N ILE A 546 -19.66 5.99 3.65
CA ILE A 546 -20.64 7.09 3.71
C ILE A 546 -21.84 6.80 2.80
N VAL A 547 -21.58 6.34 1.57
CA VAL A 547 -22.61 5.96 0.60
C VAL A 547 -23.51 4.86 1.17
N GLN A 548 -22.90 3.79 1.68
CA GLN A 548 -23.62 2.65 2.23
C GLN A 548 -24.45 3.03 3.47
N SER A 549 -23.85 3.68 4.46
CA SER A 549 -24.54 4.03 5.70
C SER A 549 -25.64 5.07 5.48
N SER A 550 -25.46 6.01 4.58
CA SER A 550 -26.50 6.99 4.25
C SER A 550 -27.66 6.40 3.45
N GLY A 551 -27.43 5.34 2.68
CA GLY A 551 -28.38 4.75 1.73
C GLY A 551 -28.60 5.57 0.46
N ILE A 552 -27.85 6.67 0.26
CA ILE A 552 -27.92 7.52 -0.93
C ILE A 552 -26.81 7.10 -1.89
N ILE A 553 -27.15 6.16 -2.78
CA ILE A 553 -26.22 5.57 -3.73
C ILE A 553 -26.04 6.49 -4.92
N PRO A 554 -24.81 6.91 -5.26
CA PRO A 554 -24.54 7.75 -6.41
C PRO A 554 -24.54 6.94 -7.70
N ASN A 555 -24.60 7.66 -8.82
CA ASN A 555 -24.48 7.10 -10.16
C ASN A 555 -23.40 7.90 -10.92
N TYR A 556 -22.15 7.46 -10.85
CA TYR A 556 -21.03 8.13 -11.48
C TYR A 556 -20.87 7.68 -12.92
N ASN A 557 -21.06 8.59 -13.85
CA ASN A 557 -20.75 8.36 -15.25
C ASN A 557 -19.25 8.62 -15.47
N LEU A 558 -18.48 7.56 -15.68
CA LEU A 558 -17.04 7.61 -15.92
C LEU A 558 -16.69 7.62 -17.43
N GLY A 559 -17.66 7.99 -18.27
CA GLY A 559 -17.49 8.00 -19.72
C GLY A 559 -17.86 6.66 -20.38
N THR A 560 -17.75 6.64 -21.70
CA THR A 560 -18.16 5.49 -22.52
C THR A 560 -17.33 4.23 -22.29
N ILE A 561 -16.09 4.37 -21.86
CA ILE A 561 -15.16 3.24 -21.65
C ILE A 561 -15.40 2.59 -20.30
N TYR A 562 -15.41 3.35 -19.23
CA TYR A 562 -15.54 2.80 -17.87
C TYR A 562 -16.99 2.64 -17.42
N GLY A 563 -17.92 3.24 -18.18
CA GLY A 563 -19.35 3.15 -17.92
C GLY A 563 -19.75 3.81 -16.61
N THR A 564 -20.83 3.33 -16.03
CA THR A 564 -21.40 3.87 -14.80
C THR A 564 -20.99 3.02 -13.59
N LYS A 565 -20.59 3.67 -12.49
CA LYS A 565 -20.22 3.03 -11.22
C LYS A 565 -20.93 3.74 -10.06
N SER A 566 -21.23 2.98 -9.02
CA SER A 566 -21.84 3.50 -7.79
C SER A 566 -20.87 3.53 -6.61
N TRP A 567 -19.83 2.73 -6.65
CA TRP A 567 -18.87 2.55 -5.56
C TRP A 567 -17.47 2.96 -6.01
N ALA A 568 -16.78 3.71 -5.18
CA ALA A 568 -15.43 4.16 -5.49
C ALA A 568 -14.45 2.98 -5.61
N MET A 569 -14.66 1.90 -4.83
CA MET A 569 -13.86 0.69 -4.89
C MET A 569 -13.98 -0.07 -6.23
N GLN A 570 -14.98 0.25 -7.05
CA GLN A 570 -15.17 -0.32 -8.39
C GLN A 570 -14.48 0.49 -9.51
N PHE A 571 -13.82 1.57 -9.20
CA PHE A 571 -13.14 2.36 -10.21
C PHE A 571 -11.94 1.60 -10.78
N PRO A 572 -11.77 1.58 -12.11
CA PRO A 572 -10.66 0.86 -12.75
C PRO A 572 -9.28 1.43 -12.39
N GLU A 573 -9.23 2.70 -12.06
CA GLU A 573 -8.02 3.39 -11.62
C GLU A 573 -8.32 4.55 -10.65
N THR A 574 -7.30 5.05 -9.97
CA THR A 574 -7.46 5.97 -8.84
C THR A 574 -7.79 7.41 -9.24
N ARG A 575 -7.37 7.88 -10.42
CA ARG A 575 -7.53 9.29 -10.84
C ARG A 575 -8.77 9.60 -11.67
N ILE A 576 -9.56 8.63 -12.03
CA ILE A 576 -10.83 8.83 -12.76
C ILE A 576 -11.98 9.12 -11.79
N VAL A 577 -11.69 9.70 -10.69
CA VAL A 577 -12.71 9.95 -9.67
C VAL A 577 -13.49 11.20 -10.02
N PRO A 578 -14.82 11.13 -10.15
CA PRO A 578 -15.65 12.31 -10.39
C PRO A 578 -15.71 13.23 -9.16
N THR A 579 -15.15 12.82 -8.03
CA THR A 579 -15.21 13.57 -6.80
C THR A 579 -13.82 13.92 -6.27
N GLN A 580 -13.63 15.18 -5.88
CA GLN A 580 -12.44 15.65 -5.20
C GLN A 580 -12.26 14.96 -3.83
N PHE A 581 -13.36 14.43 -3.26
CA PHE A 581 -13.35 13.74 -1.97
C PHE A 581 -12.26 12.67 -1.87
N VAL A 582 -12.25 11.73 -2.82
CA VAL A 582 -11.29 10.61 -2.77
C VAL A 582 -9.85 11.08 -3.01
N LYS A 583 -9.65 12.05 -3.91
CA LYS A 583 -8.32 12.62 -4.19
C LYS A 583 -7.67 13.25 -2.97
N ASP A 584 -8.44 13.98 -2.16
CA ASP A 584 -7.93 14.64 -0.97
C ASP A 584 -7.47 13.64 0.11
N PHE A 585 -7.89 12.37 0.00
CA PHE A 585 -7.38 11.28 0.83
C PHE A 585 -6.14 10.58 0.26
N MET A 586 -5.42 11.24 -0.66
CA MET A 586 -4.12 10.81 -1.17
C MET A 586 -4.14 9.38 -1.73
N ASN A 587 -5.07 9.11 -2.64
CA ASN A 587 -5.20 7.79 -3.27
C ASN A 587 -4.14 7.49 -4.34
N GLY A 588 -3.23 8.45 -4.60
CA GLY A 588 -2.16 8.30 -5.58
C GLY A 588 -2.64 8.22 -7.03
N ASN A 589 -1.71 8.03 -7.96
CA ASN A 589 -2.01 7.83 -9.38
C ASN A 589 -1.51 6.49 -9.93
N ARG A 590 -0.98 5.63 -9.07
CA ARG A 590 -0.40 4.32 -9.40
C ARG A 590 0.89 4.37 -10.23
N ASP A 591 1.36 5.53 -10.65
CA ASP A 591 2.59 5.69 -11.41
C ASP A 591 3.67 6.41 -10.59
N GLU A 592 3.54 7.72 -10.41
CA GLU A 592 4.51 8.54 -9.66
C GLU A 592 4.12 8.73 -8.19
N GLU A 593 2.84 8.62 -7.87
CA GLU A 593 2.31 8.85 -6.53
C GLU A 593 1.69 7.57 -5.97
N GLU A 594 2.29 7.03 -4.93
CA GLU A 594 1.73 5.92 -4.17
C GLU A 594 0.55 6.38 -3.30
N ARG A 595 -0.26 5.43 -2.87
CA ARG A 595 -1.30 5.65 -1.87
C ARG A 595 -0.68 5.95 -0.52
N LEU A 596 -0.92 7.13 0.03
CA LEU A 596 -0.37 7.54 1.32
C LEU A 596 -1.40 7.38 2.45
N GLN A 597 -0.91 6.99 3.63
CA GLN A 597 -1.69 6.84 4.85
C GLN A 597 -1.60 8.08 5.77
N GLU A 598 -0.96 9.13 5.32
CA GLU A 598 -0.78 10.37 6.09
C GLU A 598 -2.11 11.07 6.32
N VAL A 599 -2.18 11.80 7.43
CA VAL A 599 -3.33 12.62 7.80
C VAL A 599 -3.02 14.09 7.56
N SER A 600 -4.02 14.85 7.09
CA SER A 600 -3.85 16.27 6.80
C SER A 600 -5.09 17.09 7.19
N ILE A 601 -4.90 18.40 7.36
CA ILE A 601 -5.99 19.35 7.59
C ILE A 601 -6.95 19.36 6.41
N GLN A 602 -6.43 19.22 5.19
CA GLN A 602 -7.23 19.16 3.97
C GLN A 602 -8.28 18.03 4.02
N GLN A 603 -7.89 16.88 4.51
CA GLN A 603 -8.79 15.71 4.66
C GLN A 603 -9.89 15.99 5.69
N ALA A 604 -9.57 16.63 6.81
CA ALA A 604 -10.55 17.01 7.81
C ALA A 604 -11.56 18.05 7.24
N LEU A 605 -11.06 19.06 6.54
CA LEU A 605 -11.91 20.06 5.87
C LEU A 605 -12.79 19.43 4.77
N ASN A 606 -12.26 18.45 4.05
CA ASN A 606 -13.01 17.70 3.05
C ASN A 606 -14.18 16.94 3.70
N LEU A 607 -13.95 16.18 4.76
CA LEU A 607 -15.03 15.51 5.51
C LEU A 607 -16.08 16.47 6.04
N MET A 608 -15.68 17.65 6.49
CA MET A 608 -16.62 18.64 7.03
C MET A 608 -17.49 19.29 5.97
N ASN A 609 -16.98 19.55 4.76
CA ASN A 609 -17.58 20.47 3.81
C ASN A 609 -17.93 19.83 2.45
N ASN A 610 -17.39 18.66 2.12
CA ASN A 610 -17.58 18.07 0.80
C ASN A 610 -19.03 17.61 0.57
N GLY A 611 -19.49 17.78 -0.66
CA GLY A 611 -20.84 17.37 -1.08
C GLY A 611 -21.14 15.89 -0.86
N VAL A 612 -20.12 15.01 -0.84
CA VAL A 612 -20.32 13.59 -0.51
C VAL A 612 -20.89 13.40 0.89
N VAL A 613 -20.45 14.20 1.86
CA VAL A 613 -20.97 14.17 3.23
C VAL A 613 -22.22 15.03 3.35
N THR A 614 -22.12 16.32 2.98
CA THR A 614 -23.17 17.31 3.27
C THR A 614 -24.51 16.99 2.60
N SER A 615 -24.50 16.40 1.38
CA SER A 615 -25.74 15.97 0.71
C SER A 615 -26.40 14.73 1.31
N ARG A 616 -25.64 13.97 2.14
CA ARG A 616 -26.08 12.69 2.71
C ARG A 616 -26.52 12.78 4.17
N VAL A 617 -26.28 13.91 4.80
CA VAL A 617 -26.72 14.15 6.19
C VAL A 617 -28.03 14.90 6.28
N THR A 618 -28.68 15.23 5.16
CA THR A 618 -29.92 16.02 5.13
C THR A 618 -31.15 15.17 5.42
N ALA A 619 -32.04 15.68 6.25
CA ALA A 619 -33.34 15.07 6.57
C ALA A 619 -34.35 15.17 5.42
N SER A 620 -34.16 16.09 4.48
CA SER A 620 -35.06 16.32 3.33
C SER A 620 -34.93 15.28 2.21
N ASN A 621 -33.84 14.51 2.19
CA ASN A 621 -33.64 13.46 1.19
C ASN A 621 -34.38 12.18 1.59
N ALA A 622 -35.52 11.90 0.93
CA ALA A 622 -36.38 10.75 1.25
C ALA A 622 -35.69 9.38 1.15
N ALA A 623 -34.65 9.24 0.33
CA ALA A 623 -33.84 8.04 0.22
C ALA A 623 -32.81 7.92 1.35
N GLY A 624 -32.56 8.98 2.10
CA GLY A 624 -31.51 9.06 3.09
C GLY A 624 -31.86 8.35 4.40
N LEU A 625 -30.80 7.99 5.14
CA LEU A 625 -30.87 7.37 6.47
C LEU A 625 -31.79 8.15 7.42
N LEU A 626 -31.61 9.49 7.50
CA LEU A 626 -32.35 10.32 8.43
C LEU A 626 -33.86 10.34 8.11
N ALA A 627 -34.23 10.57 6.84
CA ALA A 627 -35.65 10.61 6.47
C ALA A 627 -36.40 9.35 6.87
N ARG A 628 -35.75 8.19 6.78
CA ARG A 628 -36.31 6.89 7.17
C ARG A 628 -36.33 6.65 8.68
N SER A 629 -35.57 7.42 9.46
CA SER A 629 -35.36 7.19 10.89
C SER A 629 -36.01 8.27 11.77
N LEU A 630 -36.55 9.36 11.20
CA LEU A 630 -37.11 10.49 11.96
C LEU A 630 -38.39 10.14 12.77
N THR A 631 -39.05 9.03 12.48
CA THR A 631 -40.20 8.54 13.24
C THR A 631 -39.81 7.82 14.56
N MET A 632 -38.53 7.46 14.69
CA MET A 632 -37.99 6.84 15.91
C MET A 632 -37.99 7.84 17.09
N THR A 633 -38.04 7.32 18.31
CA THR A 633 -37.74 8.13 19.51
C THR A 633 -36.30 8.69 19.45
N ASN A 634 -35.97 9.66 20.28
CA ASN A 634 -34.61 10.20 20.32
C ASN A 634 -33.58 9.15 20.71
N ASP A 635 -33.90 8.30 21.67
CA ASP A 635 -33.03 7.20 22.12
C ASP A 635 -32.79 6.15 21.05
N GLU A 636 -33.85 5.74 20.34
CA GLU A 636 -33.76 4.79 19.22
C GLU A 636 -32.98 5.39 18.04
N LEU A 637 -33.21 6.68 17.73
CA LEU A 637 -32.50 7.36 16.66
C LEU A 637 -31.01 7.43 16.93
N VAL A 638 -30.61 7.78 18.16
CA VAL A 638 -29.18 7.83 18.53
C VAL A 638 -28.55 6.45 18.40
N ASP A 639 -29.15 5.40 18.96
CA ASP A 639 -28.64 4.02 18.85
C ASP A 639 -28.56 3.59 17.37
N HIS A 640 -29.59 3.89 16.59
CA HIS A 640 -29.64 3.56 15.17
C HIS A 640 -28.51 4.21 14.36
N LEU A 641 -28.26 5.51 14.58
CA LEU A 641 -27.22 6.24 13.88
C LEU A 641 -25.81 5.75 14.26
N PHE A 642 -25.56 5.53 15.55
CA PHE A 642 -24.27 5.00 16.01
C PHE A 642 -23.99 3.61 15.46
N LEU A 643 -24.96 2.69 15.51
CA LEU A 643 -24.82 1.34 14.95
C LEU A 643 -24.59 1.38 13.43
N THR A 644 -25.29 2.26 12.72
CA THR A 644 -25.19 2.34 11.26
C THR A 644 -23.85 2.92 10.80
N VAL A 645 -23.35 3.95 11.49
CA VAL A 645 -22.14 4.69 11.07
C VAL A 645 -20.89 4.15 11.74
N LEU A 646 -20.95 3.85 13.05
CA LEU A 646 -19.78 3.47 13.84
C LEU A 646 -19.76 1.97 14.18
N SER A 647 -20.77 1.21 13.80
CA SER A 647 -20.90 -0.23 14.04
C SER A 647 -20.87 -0.58 15.53
N ARG A 648 -21.28 0.33 16.40
CA ARG A 648 -21.35 0.16 17.86
C ARG A 648 -22.47 1.00 18.48
N TYR A 649 -22.88 0.68 19.68
CA TYR A 649 -23.71 1.56 20.48
C TYR A 649 -22.95 2.81 20.96
N PRO A 650 -23.67 3.91 21.25
CA PRO A 650 -23.07 5.05 21.95
C PRO A 650 -22.69 4.65 23.38
N THR A 651 -21.67 5.27 23.94
CA THR A 651 -21.44 5.25 25.40
C THR A 651 -22.56 5.99 26.10
N ALA A 652 -22.72 5.80 27.41
CA ALA A 652 -23.72 6.50 28.21
C ALA A 652 -23.60 8.04 28.06
N ALA A 653 -22.37 8.55 28.04
CA ALA A 653 -22.09 9.98 27.86
C ALA A 653 -22.46 10.47 26.46
N GLU A 654 -22.06 9.72 25.40
CA GLU A 654 -22.42 10.05 24.02
C GLU A 654 -23.94 10.03 23.82
N LYS A 655 -24.63 9.01 24.38
CA LYS A 655 -26.08 8.89 24.28
C LYS A 655 -26.79 10.04 24.97
N SER A 656 -26.43 10.35 26.21
CA SER A 656 -26.98 11.47 26.97
C SER A 656 -26.81 12.80 26.23
N THR A 657 -25.60 13.09 25.72
CA THR A 657 -25.32 14.31 25.00
C THR A 657 -26.16 14.40 23.71
N ALA A 658 -26.23 13.31 22.93
CA ALA A 658 -26.95 13.28 21.68
C ALA A 658 -28.47 13.44 21.88
N VAL A 659 -29.05 12.70 22.86
CA VAL A 659 -30.48 12.80 23.17
C VAL A 659 -30.84 14.20 23.65
N THR A 660 -30.03 14.79 24.55
CA THR A 660 -30.23 16.18 25.02
C THR A 660 -30.17 17.17 23.85
N SER A 661 -29.21 17.00 22.91
CA SER A 661 -29.12 17.84 21.72
C SER A 661 -30.37 17.75 20.84
N LEU A 662 -30.93 16.56 20.65
CA LEU A 662 -32.15 16.34 19.86
C LEU A 662 -33.40 16.98 20.48
N GLN A 663 -33.39 17.27 21.78
CA GLN A 663 -34.48 17.96 22.49
C GLN A 663 -34.41 19.49 22.36
N THR A 664 -33.32 20.03 21.87
CA THR A 664 -33.07 21.48 21.80
C THR A 664 -33.19 22.01 20.36
N GLY A 665 -34.18 22.86 20.07
CA GLY A 665 -34.40 23.45 18.73
C GLY A 665 -35.14 22.52 17.77
N THR A 666 -34.86 22.65 16.47
CA THR A 666 -35.54 21.85 15.44
C THR A 666 -34.91 20.44 15.37
N ARG A 667 -35.70 19.43 15.67
CA ARG A 667 -35.25 18.02 15.74
C ARG A 667 -34.53 17.55 14.47
N ASN A 668 -35.07 17.87 13.29
CA ASN A 668 -34.45 17.49 12.02
C ASN A 668 -33.05 18.07 11.87
N GLN A 669 -32.88 19.38 12.13
CA GLN A 669 -31.55 20.02 12.09
C GLN A 669 -30.57 19.40 13.10
N LYS A 670 -31.07 19.03 14.28
CA LYS A 670 -30.22 18.37 15.30
C LYS A 670 -29.83 16.96 14.91
N ALA A 671 -30.72 16.21 14.26
CA ALA A 671 -30.42 14.90 13.71
C ALA A 671 -29.39 14.99 12.54
N GLU A 672 -29.50 16.01 11.67
CA GLU A 672 -28.52 16.30 10.62
C GLU A 672 -27.13 16.60 11.22
N GLN A 673 -27.09 17.45 12.25
CA GLN A 673 -25.86 17.78 12.97
C GLN A 673 -25.25 16.54 13.67
N LEU A 674 -26.07 15.68 14.25
CA LEU A 674 -25.61 14.44 14.86
C LEU A 674 -25.01 13.51 13.81
N LEU A 675 -25.71 13.24 12.71
CA LEU A 675 -25.19 12.36 11.66
C LEU A 675 -23.89 12.93 11.03
N TRP A 676 -23.85 14.24 10.77
CA TRP A 676 -22.65 14.92 10.32
C TRP A 676 -21.48 14.72 11.30
N SER A 677 -21.76 14.85 12.61
CA SER A 677 -20.74 14.69 13.64
C SER A 677 -20.19 13.27 13.69
N LEU A 678 -21.03 12.24 13.44
CA LEU A 678 -20.61 10.84 13.42
C LEU A 678 -19.62 10.55 12.27
N TYR A 679 -19.87 11.11 11.07
CA TYR A 679 -18.94 10.98 9.94
C TYR A 679 -17.58 11.67 10.18
N ASN A 680 -17.56 12.66 11.08
CA ASN A 680 -16.37 13.40 11.45
C ASN A 680 -15.68 12.88 12.73
N LYS A 681 -16.16 11.76 13.30
CA LYS A 681 -15.52 11.13 14.46
C LYS A 681 -14.27 10.34 14.06
N VAL A 682 -13.32 10.31 14.99
CA VAL A 682 -12.08 9.53 14.84
C VAL A 682 -12.39 8.05 14.59
N ASP A 683 -13.34 7.47 15.31
CA ASP A 683 -13.75 6.08 15.17
C ASP A 683 -14.52 5.77 13.87
N PHE A 684 -14.89 6.80 13.07
CA PHE A 684 -15.35 6.59 11.70
C PHE A 684 -14.20 6.56 10.70
N ILE A 685 -13.23 7.46 10.85
CA ILE A 685 -12.16 7.73 9.87
C ILE A 685 -11.07 6.64 9.89
N PHE A 686 -10.88 6.01 11.05
CA PHE A 686 -9.80 5.04 11.24
C PHE A 686 -10.33 3.62 11.41
N ASN A 687 -9.56 2.66 10.89
CA ASN A 687 -9.73 1.24 11.17
C ASN A 687 -8.77 0.85 12.32
N TYR A 688 -9.35 0.36 13.41
CA TYR A 688 -8.66 0.11 14.67
C TYR A 688 -9.01 -1.23 15.32
#